data_1b807ba56d7d443b975ee96648af2ff6
#
_entry.id   1b807ba56d7d443b975ee96648af2ff6
#
_cell.length_a   1.000
_cell.length_b   1.000
_cell.length_c   1.000
_cell.angle_alpha   90.00
_cell.angle_beta   90.00
_cell.angle_gamma   90.00
#
_symmetry.space_group_name_H-M   'P 1'
#
loop_
_entity.id
_entity.type
_entity.pdbx_description
1 polymer ?
#
loop_
_entity_poly.entity_id
_entity_poly.type
_entity_poly.pdbx_seq_one_letter_code
_entity_poly.pdbx_strand_id
1 'polypeptide(L)'
;MKKFVDVIVPLPIANQYTYSLPQEMEEMVQIGCRVVVPFGKKKFYTAIVTNVHYAAPEGYETKDIAEVLDSSPVLLPKQYEFWQWLAEYYLCTLGDVYKAAIPSGMKLESETLVEYNPDFEATAPLPEKEQKILDLLSRDTEQCVTQLEKNSGLKNVLTVIKSLLDKEAIFVKEELKRNYKPRTEARVRLVNGEADEAYLQRLFNELSRAPKQLMILMKYVELSGWVARGYALKEVTKKELLEKSGGSAAVFNGLVEKKVFEVYHQEIGRLDKGISDTGDINPLNIAQQQAYGNILQCFREKNVCLLHGVTSSGKTEIYIHLIQEVLKTGKQVLYLLPEIALTTQITERLKRVFGHRLGIYHSKFPDAERVEIWQKQLGEKSYDVILGVRSSIFLPFRNLGLVIIDEEHENTYKQQDPAPRYHARSSAIMLASMFKAKVLLGTATPGVETYFNATSGKYGLVELKERYKDIRLPHIELVDIKELAHQKRMQGPFSPALVKQIKEALECKEQVILFQNRRGFAPMIECHTCGWVPKCKNCDVSLTYHKGLNLLTCHYCGYTYQVPRSCPACGGVELMHRGFGTERIEDDIKQIFPEAKVARMDLDTTRTRTAYEKIIADFEQGKTDILIGTQMVSKGLDFDHVSVVGILNADTMLNFPDFRSYERAFQLMAQVAGRAGRKNKQGLVILQTKSPDLPVIHQVMHNDYEQLYYDQLAERQMFKYPPYYRLIYVYLKHRKEDILDLAADTMAAQLRSGLGDRVLGPDKPPVARIQTLFIKKMIVKVEQNASIKKVRDYLLAVQRAILEDERFRSLLVYYDVDPQ
;
A
#
# COMPACT_ATOMS: atom_id res chain seq x y z
N MET A 1 -3.56 -43.82 -14.96
CA MET A 1 -3.35 -42.73 -15.96
C MET A 1 -2.52 -41.62 -15.33
N LYS A 2 -1.57 -41.07 -16.06
CA LYS A 2 -0.74 -39.96 -15.50
C LYS A 2 -1.61 -38.69 -15.35
N LYS A 3 -1.59 -38.09 -14.16
CA LYS A 3 -2.31 -36.84 -13.89
C LYS A 3 -1.40 -35.64 -14.16
N PHE A 4 -2.00 -34.54 -14.54
CA PHE A 4 -1.33 -33.27 -14.81
C PHE A 4 -2.01 -32.16 -14.03
N VAL A 5 -1.25 -31.11 -13.73
CA VAL A 5 -1.73 -29.91 -13.05
C VAL A 5 -1.35 -28.67 -13.85
N ASP A 6 -2.33 -27.80 -14.07
CA ASP A 6 -2.05 -26.45 -14.59
C ASP A 6 -1.77 -25.52 -13.43
N VAL A 7 -0.75 -24.70 -13.54
CA VAL A 7 -0.31 -23.80 -12.47
C VAL A 7 -0.07 -22.37 -12.93
N ILE A 8 -0.27 -21.44 -12.02
CA ILE A 8 0.15 -20.03 -12.13
C ILE A 8 1.47 -19.86 -11.40
N VAL A 9 2.51 -19.36 -12.09
CA VAL A 9 3.77 -18.95 -11.48
C VAL A 9 3.81 -17.43 -11.29
N PRO A 10 4.55 -16.86 -10.30
CA PRO A 10 4.62 -15.43 -10.03
C PRO A 10 5.51 -14.67 -11.02
N LEU A 11 5.34 -14.95 -12.29
CA LEU A 11 6.10 -14.38 -13.39
C LEU A 11 5.16 -13.72 -14.42
N PRO A 12 5.59 -12.64 -15.11
CA PRO A 12 4.80 -11.96 -16.14
C PRO A 12 4.75 -12.76 -17.45
N ILE A 13 4.17 -13.95 -17.40
CA ILE A 13 4.10 -14.91 -18.52
C ILE A 13 2.64 -15.10 -18.92
N ALA A 14 2.37 -15.04 -20.22
CA ALA A 14 1.01 -15.08 -20.74
C ALA A 14 0.29 -16.43 -20.54
N ASN A 15 1.05 -17.54 -20.57
CA ASN A 15 0.49 -18.89 -20.52
C ASN A 15 0.61 -19.49 -19.12
N GLN A 16 -0.36 -20.32 -18.76
CA GLN A 16 -0.23 -21.27 -17.66
C GLN A 16 0.65 -22.43 -18.10
N TYR A 17 1.33 -23.06 -17.16
CA TYR A 17 2.18 -24.22 -17.44
C TYR A 17 1.61 -25.47 -16.81
N THR A 18 1.70 -26.56 -17.57
CA THR A 18 1.25 -27.88 -17.13
C THR A 18 2.45 -28.67 -16.62
N TYR A 19 2.30 -29.24 -15.43
CA TYR A 19 3.30 -30.13 -14.80
C TYR A 19 2.68 -31.51 -14.59
N SER A 20 3.52 -32.54 -14.55
CA SER A 20 3.05 -33.87 -14.17
C SER A 20 2.96 -34.00 -12.66
N LEU A 21 1.95 -34.77 -12.22
CA LEU A 21 1.69 -35.02 -10.81
C LEU A 21 2.20 -36.40 -10.45
N PRO A 22 3.23 -36.51 -9.54
CA PRO A 22 3.70 -37.79 -9.04
C PRO A 22 2.61 -38.54 -8.30
N GLN A 23 2.55 -39.87 -8.43
CA GLN A 23 1.50 -40.70 -7.84
C GLN A 23 1.41 -40.55 -6.31
N GLU A 24 2.53 -40.34 -5.64
CA GLU A 24 2.62 -40.13 -4.18
C GLU A 24 1.94 -38.82 -3.71
N MET A 25 1.78 -37.84 -4.62
CA MET A 25 1.21 -36.52 -4.31
C MET A 25 -0.23 -36.36 -4.81
N GLU A 26 -0.80 -37.38 -5.51
CA GLU A 26 -2.10 -37.27 -6.15
C GLU A 26 -3.27 -36.99 -5.21
N GLU A 27 -3.21 -37.50 -3.98
CA GLU A 27 -4.25 -37.28 -2.96
C GLU A 27 -4.07 -35.96 -2.21
N MET A 28 -2.88 -35.37 -2.26
CA MET A 28 -2.54 -34.15 -1.54
C MET A 28 -2.87 -32.88 -2.34
N VAL A 29 -2.90 -32.97 -3.66
CA VAL A 29 -3.05 -31.79 -4.54
C VAL A 29 -4.52 -31.48 -4.78
N GLN A 30 -4.90 -30.24 -4.45
CA GLN A 30 -6.21 -29.68 -4.73
C GLN A 30 -6.08 -28.36 -5.50
N ILE A 31 -7.13 -27.99 -6.26
CA ILE A 31 -7.19 -26.68 -6.92
C ILE A 31 -7.11 -25.59 -5.85
N GLY A 32 -6.23 -24.61 -6.06
CA GLY A 32 -5.96 -23.52 -5.12
C GLY A 32 -4.84 -23.78 -4.13
N CYS A 33 -4.24 -24.99 -4.08
CA CYS A 33 -3.06 -25.28 -3.27
C CYS A 33 -1.78 -24.75 -3.93
N ARG A 34 -0.79 -24.43 -3.10
CA ARG A 34 0.54 -24.06 -3.57
C ARG A 34 1.40 -25.32 -3.76
N VAL A 35 2.13 -25.32 -4.84
CA VAL A 35 3.11 -26.35 -5.17
C VAL A 35 4.45 -25.72 -5.55
N VAL A 36 5.53 -26.44 -5.36
CA VAL A 36 6.86 -26.07 -5.84
C VAL A 36 7.07 -26.68 -7.21
N VAL A 37 7.41 -25.85 -8.19
CA VAL A 37 7.62 -26.28 -9.56
C VAL A 37 8.99 -25.86 -10.08
N PRO A 38 9.73 -26.75 -10.80
CA PRO A 38 10.97 -26.39 -11.46
C PRO A 38 10.69 -25.56 -12.72
N PHE A 39 11.33 -24.40 -12.86
CA PHE A 39 11.16 -23.50 -14.00
C PHE A 39 12.51 -23.15 -14.63
N GLY A 40 12.66 -23.36 -15.94
CA GLY A 40 13.95 -23.24 -16.63
C GLY A 40 14.94 -24.35 -16.23
N LYS A 41 16.25 -24.03 -16.17
CA LYS A 41 17.29 -25.04 -15.93
C LYS A 41 17.59 -25.28 -14.45
N LYS A 42 17.41 -24.26 -13.56
CA LYS A 42 17.87 -24.34 -12.16
C LYS A 42 16.96 -23.63 -11.14
N LYS A 43 15.82 -23.04 -11.55
CA LYS A 43 14.98 -22.25 -10.65
C LYS A 43 13.73 -22.99 -10.23
N PHE A 44 13.34 -22.79 -8.98
CA PHE A 44 12.08 -23.27 -8.44
C PHE A 44 11.20 -22.07 -8.07
N TYR A 45 9.90 -22.23 -8.27
CA TYR A 45 8.90 -21.22 -7.90
C TYR A 45 7.76 -21.86 -7.14
N THR A 46 7.22 -21.10 -6.19
CA THR A 46 5.92 -21.42 -5.62
C THR A 46 4.85 -21.08 -6.66
N ALA A 47 4.11 -22.06 -7.09
CA ALA A 47 3.01 -21.94 -8.04
C ALA A 47 1.67 -22.30 -7.38
N ILE A 48 0.55 -21.86 -7.94
CA ILE A 48 -0.79 -22.19 -7.48
C ILE A 48 -1.46 -23.07 -8.51
N VAL A 49 -2.00 -24.21 -8.07
CA VAL A 49 -2.74 -25.16 -8.92
C VAL A 49 -4.09 -24.55 -9.29
N THR A 50 -4.38 -24.49 -10.60
CA THR A 50 -5.64 -23.96 -11.14
C THR A 50 -6.54 -25.03 -11.74
N ASN A 51 -5.94 -26.15 -12.18
CA ASN A 51 -6.68 -27.25 -12.76
C ASN A 51 -5.95 -28.59 -12.52
N VAL A 52 -6.69 -29.69 -12.45
CA VAL A 52 -6.15 -31.06 -12.38
C VAL A 52 -6.83 -31.89 -13.47
N HIS A 53 -6.06 -32.50 -14.36
CA HIS A 53 -6.58 -33.21 -15.53
C HIS A 53 -5.66 -34.36 -15.96
N TYR A 54 -6.10 -35.11 -17.02
CA TYR A 54 -5.36 -36.25 -17.56
C TYR A 54 -4.80 -36.00 -18.97
N ALA A 55 -5.07 -34.85 -19.56
CA ALA A 55 -4.59 -34.51 -20.91
C ALA A 55 -3.13 -34.02 -20.84
N ALA A 56 -2.23 -34.70 -21.53
CA ALA A 56 -0.83 -34.22 -21.68
C ALA A 56 -0.80 -32.96 -22.56
N PRO A 57 0.03 -31.97 -22.25
CA PRO A 57 0.19 -30.80 -23.11
C PRO A 57 0.85 -31.19 -24.45
N GLU A 58 0.44 -30.50 -25.49
CA GLU A 58 1.07 -30.64 -26.81
C GLU A 58 2.31 -29.74 -26.90
N GLY A 59 3.43 -30.26 -27.43
CA GLY A 59 4.60 -29.45 -27.79
C GLY A 59 5.75 -29.37 -26.78
N TYR A 60 5.63 -29.93 -25.57
CA TYR A 60 6.73 -30.01 -24.60
C TYR A 60 6.56 -31.17 -23.60
N GLU A 61 7.69 -31.69 -23.10
CA GLU A 61 7.69 -32.67 -22.01
C GLU A 61 7.45 -31.98 -20.68
N THR A 62 6.51 -32.54 -19.91
CA THR A 62 6.18 -32.04 -18.57
C THR A 62 7.25 -32.45 -17.56
N LYS A 63 7.62 -31.52 -16.70
CA LYS A 63 8.39 -31.81 -15.49
C LYS A 63 7.42 -32.16 -14.34
N ASP A 64 7.91 -32.91 -13.37
CA ASP A 64 7.15 -33.21 -12.17
C ASP A 64 7.12 -32.01 -11.22
N ILE A 65 6.03 -31.87 -10.44
CA ILE A 65 6.03 -30.96 -9.29
C ILE A 65 7.00 -31.49 -8.24
N ALA A 66 7.69 -30.58 -7.55
CA ALA A 66 8.72 -30.97 -6.56
C ALA A 66 8.14 -31.21 -5.16
N GLU A 67 7.17 -30.40 -4.74
CA GLU A 67 6.59 -30.44 -3.40
C GLU A 67 5.18 -29.85 -3.39
N VAL A 68 4.30 -30.35 -2.50
CA VAL A 68 3.00 -29.74 -2.16
C VAL A 68 3.11 -29.02 -0.84
N LEU A 69 2.76 -27.73 -0.81
CA LEU A 69 3.00 -26.88 0.36
C LEU A 69 1.80 -26.79 1.30
N ASP A 70 0.61 -27.08 0.81
CA ASP A 70 -0.64 -26.85 1.54
C ASP A 70 -1.49 -28.12 1.60
N SER A 71 -2.06 -28.38 2.77
CA SER A 71 -3.07 -29.45 2.98
C SER A 71 -4.48 -29.02 2.59
N SER A 72 -4.70 -27.72 2.35
CA SER A 72 -6.00 -27.13 1.94
C SER A 72 -5.77 -25.91 1.04
N PRO A 73 -6.74 -25.58 0.15
CA PRO A 73 -6.60 -24.47 -0.77
C PRO A 73 -6.34 -23.13 -0.09
N VAL A 74 -5.35 -22.37 -0.58
CA VAL A 74 -5.03 -20.99 -0.16
C VAL A 74 -5.66 -19.94 -1.08
N LEU A 75 -6.14 -20.36 -2.25
CA LEU A 75 -6.88 -19.56 -3.22
C LEU A 75 -8.28 -20.14 -3.39
N LEU A 76 -9.31 -19.32 -3.12
CA LEU A 76 -10.70 -19.71 -3.24
C LEU A 76 -11.20 -19.58 -4.71
N PRO A 77 -12.21 -20.35 -5.15
CA PRO A 77 -12.72 -20.29 -6.54
C PRO A 77 -13.13 -18.89 -6.98
N LYS A 78 -13.94 -18.16 -6.18
CA LYS A 78 -14.33 -16.78 -6.51
C LYS A 78 -13.15 -15.80 -6.54
N GLN A 79 -12.14 -16.04 -5.74
CA GLN A 79 -10.90 -15.26 -5.74
C GLN A 79 -10.13 -15.49 -7.03
N TYR A 80 -10.10 -16.73 -7.55
CA TYR A 80 -9.50 -17.06 -8.84
C TYR A 80 -10.26 -16.41 -10.02
N GLU A 81 -11.61 -16.46 -10.03
CA GLU A 81 -12.45 -15.75 -11.01
C GLU A 81 -12.13 -14.23 -11.00
N PHE A 82 -11.96 -13.66 -9.82
CA PHE A 82 -11.60 -12.25 -9.66
C PHE A 82 -10.21 -11.95 -10.22
N TRP A 83 -9.22 -12.84 -10.02
CA TRP A 83 -7.88 -12.68 -10.59
C TRP A 83 -7.90 -12.76 -12.12
N GLN A 84 -8.69 -13.68 -12.69
CA GLN A 84 -8.88 -13.78 -14.15
C GLN A 84 -9.45 -12.48 -14.71
N TRP A 85 -10.51 -11.96 -14.08
CA TRP A 85 -11.09 -10.69 -14.48
C TRP A 85 -10.07 -9.52 -14.38
N LEU A 86 -9.28 -9.45 -13.30
CA LEU A 86 -8.25 -8.43 -13.14
C LEU A 86 -7.20 -8.51 -14.26
N ALA A 87 -6.71 -9.70 -14.57
CA ALA A 87 -5.73 -9.91 -15.63
C ALA A 87 -6.28 -9.47 -16.99
N GLU A 88 -7.50 -9.87 -17.32
CA GLU A 88 -8.17 -9.48 -18.57
C GLU A 88 -8.45 -7.98 -18.63
N TYR A 89 -9.00 -7.39 -17.54
CA TYR A 89 -9.40 -5.99 -17.54
C TYR A 89 -8.22 -5.04 -17.63
N TYR A 90 -7.17 -5.30 -16.86
CA TYR A 90 -5.99 -4.43 -16.77
C TYR A 90 -4.85 -4.82 -17.70
N LEU A 91 -5.07 -5.76 -18.63
CA LEU A 91 -4.10 -6.20 -19.64
C LEU A 91 -2.75 -6.58 -19.01
N CYS A 92 -2.81 -7.43 -18.01
CA CYS A 92 -1.65 -8.02 -17.35
C CYS A 92 -1.78 -9.55 -17.27
N THR A 93 -0.76 -10.21 -16.77
CA THR A 93 -0.77 -11.67 -16.65
C THR A 93 -1.36 -12.13 -15.31
N LEU A 94 -1.85 -13.35 -15.24
CA LEU A 94 -2.24 -13.98 -13.98
C LEU A 94 -1.06 -14.08 -13.00
N GLY A 95 0.16 -14.24 -13.48
CA GLY A 95 1.37 -14.23 -12.68
C GLY A 95 1.63 -12.86 -12.01
N ASP A 96 1.33 -11.75 -12.70
CA ASP A 96 1.39 -10.40 -12.11
C ASP A 96 0.35 -10.26 -10.98
N VAL A 97 -0.88 -10.74 -11.20
CA VAL A 97 -1.93 -10.71 -10.18
C VAL A 97 -1.53 -11.57 -8.97
N TYR A 98 -1.06 -12.79 -9.19
CA TYR A 98 -0.56 -13.67 -8.13
C TYR A 98 0.54 -13.00 -7.32
N LYS A 99 1.52 -12.39 -8.00
CA LYS A 99 2.65 -11.70 -7.34
C LYS A 99 2.18 -10.56 -6.44
N ALA A 100 1.15 -9.81 -6.85
CA ALA A 100 0.59 -8.69 -6.10
C ALA A 100 -0.35 -9.13 -4.97
N ALA A 101 -1.10 -10.22 -5.16
CA ALA A 101 -2.15 -10.67 -4.26
C ALA A 101 -1.61 -11.41 -3.04
N ILE A 102 -0.77 -12.42 -3.25
CA ILE A 102 -0.29 -13.30 -2.18
C ILE A 102 0.84 -12.64 -1.38
N PRO A 103 0.80 -12.62 -0.04
CA PRO A 103 1.90 -12.15 0.81
C PRO A 103 3.22 -12.85 0.49
N SER A 104 4.36 -12.12 0.59
CA SER A 104 5.67 -12.68 0.25
C SER A 104 6.06 -13.86 1.14
N GLY A 105 5.67 -13.84 2.42
CA GLY A 105 5.92 -14.96 3.35
C GLY A 105 5.18 -16.26 3.00
N MET A 106 4.20 -16.21 2.11
CA MET A 106 3.54 -17.41 1.57
C MET A 106 4.19 -17.91 0.26
N LYS A 107 5.24 -17.27 -0.22
CA LYS A 107 6.03 -17.70 -1.39
C LYS A 107 7.36 -18.24 -0.89
N LEU A 108 7.77 -19.39 -1.41
CA LEU A 108 9.15 -19.83 -1.27
C LEU A 108 9.97 -19.05 -2.29
N GLU A 109 11.06 -18.47 -1.83
CA GLU A 109 12.04 -17.84 -2.71
C GLU A 109 13.25 -18.78 -2.79
N SER A 110 13.72 -19.01 -4.03
CA SER A 110 14.96 -19.75 -4.19
C SER A 110 16.11 -18.82 -3.78
N GLU A 111 16.84 -19.21 -2.75
CA GLU A 111 18.03 -18.52 -2.32
C GLU A 111 19.25 -19.30 -2.82
N THR A 112 20.15 -18.60 -3.46
CA THR A 112 21.38 -19.23 -3.96
C THR A 112 22.32 -19.48 -2.78
N LEU A 113 22.57 -20.74 -2.49
CA LEU A 113 23.58 -21.19 -1.54
C LEU A 113 24.90 -21.41 -2.29
N VAL A 114 25.96 -20.95 -1.69
CA VAL A 114 27.33 -21.10 -2.17
C VAL A 114 28.05 -22.05 -1.23
N GLU A 115 28.57 -23.14 -1.77
CA GLU A 115 29.29 -24.15 -1.04
C GLU A 115 30.77 -24.15 -1.45
N TYR A 116 31.68 -24.28 -0.50
CA TYR A 116 33.11 -24.39 -0.75
C TYR A 116 33.45 -25.72 -1.44
N ASN A 117 34.27 -25.68 -2.48
CA ASN A 117 34.81 -26.90 -3.10
C ASN A 117 36.08 -27.33 -2.37
N PRO A 118 36.06 -28.42 -1.57
CA PRO A 118 37.23 -28.86 -0.82
C PRO A 118 38.38 -29.39 -1.70
N ASP A 119 38.08 -29.76 -2.93
CA ASP A 119 39.08 -30.29 -3.89
C ASP A 119 39.72 -29.18 -4.74
N PHE A 120 39.38 -27.88 -4.47
CA PHE A 120 39.95 -26.77 -5.22
C PHE A 120 41.39 -26.45 -4.81
N GLU A 121 42.30 -26.55 -5.78
CA GLU A 121 43.68 -26.06 -5.66
C GLU A 121 43.90 -24.86 -6.59
N ALA A 122 44.28 -23.71 -5.99
CA ALA A 122 44.51 -22.49 -6.75
C ALA A 122 45.79 -22.62 -7.58
N THR A 123 45.69 -22.59 -8.91
CA THR A 123 46.81 -22.64 -9.83
C THR A 123 47.59 -21.32 -9.95
N ALA A 124 47.01 -20.22 -9.41
CA ALA A 124 47.61 -18.88 -9.34
C ALA A 124 47.04 -18.10 -8.14
N PRO A 125 47.74 -17.06 -7.66
CA PRO A 125 47.25 -16.22 -6.57
C PRO A 125 45.87 -15.63 -6.93
N LEU A 126 44.89 -15.81 -6.06
CA LEU A 126 43.53 -15.28 -6.25
C LEU A 126 43.50 -13.78 -5.91
N PRO A 127 42.65 -13.00 -6.60
CA PRO A 127 42.35 -11.62 -6.21
C PRO A 127 41.86 -11.52 -4.78
N GLU A 128 42.20 -10.46 -4.07
CA GLU A 128 41.85 -10.24 -2.65
C GLU A 128 40.37 -10.44 -2.33
N LYS A 129 39.49 -10.00 -3.24
CA LYS A 129 38.02 -10.16 -3.09
C LYS A 129 37.57 -11.61 -3.18
N GLU A 130 38.19 -12.40 -4.04
CA GLU A 130 37.91 -13.82 -4.21
C GLU A 130 38.42 -14.62 -3.00
N GLN A 131 39.66 -14.33 -2.56
CA GLN A 131 40.24 -14.94 -1.36
C GLN A 131 39.35 -14.71 -0.12
N LYS A 132 38.84 -13.48 0.04
CA LYS A 132 37.98 -13.11 1.16
C LYS A 132 36.70 -13.93 1.20
N ILE A 133 36.07 -14.20 0.03
CA ILE A 133 34.86 -15.05 -0.06
C ILE A 133 35.20 -16.51 0.25
N LEU A 134 36.32 -17.03 -0.26
CA LEU A 134 36.76 -18.41 0.04
C LEU A 134 37.10 -18.59 1.51
N ASP A 135 37.71 -17.60 2.16
CA ASP A 135 38.03 -17.65 3.59
C ASP A 135 36.75 -17.65 4.46
N LEU A 136 35.68 -16.99 4.03
CA LEU A 136 34.38 -17.06 4.70
C LEU A 136 33.74 -18.43 4.51
N LEU A 137 33.78 -19.00 3.32
CA LEU A 137 33.21 -20.30 3.01
C LEU A 137 34.01 -21.46 3.59
N SER A 138 35.35 -21.31 3.81
CA SER A 138 36.15 -22.33 4.50
C SER A 138 35.83 -22.45 6.00
N ARG A 139 35.27 -21.37 6.61
CA ARG A 139 34.84 -21.39 8.04
C ARG A 139 33.43 -21.91 8.21
N ASP A 140 32.57 -21.63 7.24
CA ASP A 140 31.19 -22.08 7.22
C ASP A 140 30.91 -22.53 5.78
N THR A 141 30.95 -23.83 5.58
CA THR A 141 31.07 -24.49 4.26
C THR A 141 29.94 -24.15 3.30
N GLU A 142 28.80 -23.64 3.80
CA GLU A 142 27.63 -23.32 3.01
C GLU A 142 26.99 -22.01 3.52
N GLN A 143 26.98 -20.95 2.68
CA GLN A 143 26.37 -19.66 3.00
C GLN A 143 25.53 -19.14 1.85
N CYS A 144 24.42 -18.45 2.16
CA CYS A 144 23.64 -17.79 1.10
C CYS A 144 24.33 -16.50 0.64
N VAL A 145 24.04 -16.10 -0.61
CA VAL A 145 24.61 -14.88 -1.23
C VAL A 145 24.42 -13.65 -0.36
N THR A 146 23.24 -13.50 0.24
CA THR A 146 22.89 -12.38 1.14
C THR A 146 23.74 -12.36 2.43
N GLN A 147 24.08 -13.52 2.97
CA GLN A 147 24.99 -13.64 4.13
C GLN A 147 26.43 -13.31 3.74
N LEU A 148 26.87 -13.79 2.55
CA LEU A 148 28.20 -13.48 2.02
C LEU A 148 28.38 -11.97 1.75
N GLU A 149 27.36 -11.27 1.24
CA GLU A 149 27.39 -9.80 1.09
C GLU A 149 27.56 -9.10 2.44
N LYS A 150 26.78 -9.52 3.45
CA LYS A 150 26.82 -8.93 4.78
C LYS A 150 28.15 -9.22 5.50
N ASN A 151 28.65 -10.45 5.42
CA ASN A 151 29.86 -10.89 6.12
C ASN A 151 31.13 -10.40 5.45
N SER A 152 31.14 -10.29 4.10
CA SER A 152 32.28 -9.78 3.35
C SER A 152 32.35 -8.24 3.27
N GLY A 153 31.20 -7.55 3.41
CA GLY A 153 31.10 -6.11 3.20
C GLY A 153 31.36 -5.67 1.74
N LEU A 154 31.39 -6.61 0.79
CA LEU A 154 31.62 -6.34 -0.61
C LEU A 154 30.33 -5.90 -1.30
N LYS A 155 30.37 -4.81 -2.05
CA LYS A 155 29.31 -4.42 -2.98
C LYS A 155 29.53 -5.25 -4.28
N ASN A 156 28.56 -6.01 -4.76
CA ASN A 156 28.62 -6.89 -5.95
C ASN A 156 29.30 -8.25 -5.74
N VAL A 157 28.92 -8.96 -4.67
CA VAL A 157 29.40 -10.33 -4.39
C VAL A 157 29.08 -11.30 -5.53
N LEU A 158 27.98 -11.12 -6.27
CA LEU A 158 27.59 -11.96 -7.41
C LEU A 158 28.66 -12.05 -8.51
N THR A 159 29.40 -10.98 -8.77
CA THR A 159 30.49 -11.00 -9.77
C THR A 159 31.66 -11.84 -9.30
N VAL A 160 31.96 -11.78 -7.99
CA VAL A 160 33.05 -12.58 -7.37
C VAL A 160 32.65 -14.06 -7.34
N ILE A 161 31.39 -14.37 -6.97
CA ILE A 161 30.84 -15.73 -6.99
C ILE A 161 30.91 -16.32 -8.41
N LYS A 162 30.53 -15.54 -9.43
CA LYS A 162 30.64 -16.01 -10.81
C LYS A 162 32.09 -16.36 -11.19
N SER A 163 33.04 -15.51 -10.84
CA SER A 163 34.48 -15.75 -11.12
C SER A 163 35.00 -16.99 -10.39
N LEU A 164 34.59 -17.19 -9.12
CA LEU A 164 34.97 -18.39 -8.35
C LEU A 164 34.30 -19.67 -8.90
N LEU A 165 33.06 -19.55 -9.40
CA LEU A 165 32.36 -20.65 -10.05
C LEU A 165 33.04 -21.05 -11.39
N ASP A 166 33.44 -20.05 -12.19
CA ASP A 166 34.16 -20.26 -13.43
C ASP A 166 35.55 -20.92 -13.20
N LYS A 167 36.10 -20.76 -11.98
CA LYS A 167 37.36 -21.42 -11.53
C LYS A 167 37.13 -22.76 -10.82
N GLU A 168 35.87 -23.20 -10.72
CA GLU A 168 35.49 -24.40 -9.98
C GLU A 168 35.86 -24.39 -8.48
N ALA A 169 36.10 -23.20 -7.91
CA ALA A 169 36.46 -23.04 -6.49
C ALA A 169 35.27 -23.18 -5.54
N ILE A 170 34.06 -23.11 -6.06
CA ILE A 170 32.81 -23.20 -5.30
C ILE A 170 31.75 -23.94 -6.11
N PHE A 171 30.79 -24.51 -5.40
CA PHE A 171 29.55 -25.01 -5.96
C PHE A 171 28.39 -24.06 -5.63
N VAL A 172 27.38 -24.04 -6.47
CA VAL A 172 26.18 -23.25 -6.29
C VAL A 172 24.97 -24.16 -6.28
N LYS A 173 24.22 -24.12 -5.15
CA LYS A 173 22.96 -24.82 -4.98
C LYS A 173 21.83 -23.79 -4.81
N GLU A 174 20.65 -24.10 -5.30
CA GLU A 174 19.43 -23.30 -4.97
C GLU A 174 18.63 -24.02 -3.89
N GLU A 175 18.44 -23.35 -2.76
CA GLU A 175 17.60 -23.82 -1.66
C GLU A 175 16.33 -22.99 -1.60
N LEU A 176 15.20 -23.64 -1.31
CA LEU A 176 13.92 -22.98 -1.09
C LEU A 176 13.77 -22.62 0.38
N LYS A 177 13.76 -21.33 0.69
CA LYS A 177 13.53 -20.85 2.07
C LYS A 177 12.07 -20.46 2.28
N ARG A 178 11.52 -20.89 3.41
CA ARG A 178 10.23 -20.41 3.91
C ARG A 178 10.45 -19.06 4.60
N ASN A 179 9.93 -17.99 4.03
CA ASN A 179 10.08 -16.63 4.60
C ASN A 179 9.20 -16.38 5.84
N TYR A 180 8.26 -17.28 6.14
CA TYR A 180 7.38 -17.17 7.30
C TYR A 180 7.76 -18.16 8.40
N LYS A 181 7.98 -17.64 9.61
CA LYS A 181 8.10 -18.44 10.86
C LYS A 181 6.97 -18.02 11.81
N PRO A 182 6.06 -18.94 12.19
CA PRO A 182 5.05 -18.66 13.20
C PRO A 182 5.72 -18.20 14.49
N ARG A 183 5.09 -17.26 15.20
CA ARG A 183 5.52 -16.91 16.54
C ARG A 183 4.95 -17.95 17.48
N THR A 184 5.82 -18.65 18.20
CA THR A 184 5.41 -19.60 19.22
C THR A 184 5.69 -19.03 20.61
N GLU A 185 4.80 -19.30 21.55
CA GLU A 185 5.00 -18.99 22.96
C GLU A 185 5.10 -20.29 23.74
N ALA A 186 6.10 -20.37 24.60
CA ALA A 186 6.29 -21.50 25.49
C ALA A 186 5.25 -21.46 26.61
N ARG A 187 4.34 -22.42 26.63
CA ARG A 187 3.32 -22.59 27.66
C ARG A 187 3.64 -23.79 28.53
N VAL A 188 3.10 -23.75 29.72
CA VAL A 188 3.41 -24.74 30.76
C VAL A 188 2.11 -25.43 31.14
N ARG A 189 2.18 -26.78 31.25
CA ARG A 189 1.11 -27.58 31.83
C ARG A 189 1.71 -28.65 32.76
N LEU A 190 0.90 -29.18 33.68
CA LEU A 190 1.27 -30.36 34.44
C LEU A 190 1.33 -31.59 33.53
N VAL A 191 2.31 -32.46 33.71
CA VAL A 191 2.51 -33.65 32.86
C VAL A 191 1.26 -34.56 32.89
N ASN A 192 0.59 -34.71 34.04
CA ASN A 192 -0.72 -35.34 34.12
C ASN A 192 -1.80 -34.30 34.10
N GLY A 193 -2.31 -33.95 32.89
CA GLY A 193 -3.24 -32.86 32.63
C GLY A 193 -4.58 -32.93 33.39
N GLU A 194 -5.01 -34.09 33.88
CA GLU A 194 -6.19 -34.31 34.70
C GLU A 194 -5.79 -34.60 36.18
N ALA A 195 -4.86 -33.81 36.69
CA ALA A 195 -4.36 -33.96 38.05
C ALA A 195 -5.51 -33.80 39.08
N ASP A 196 -5.77 -34.87 39.84
CA ASP A 196 -6.66 -34.82 40.99
C ASP A 196 -5.96 -34.18 42.20
N GLU A 197 -6.73 -33.85 43.23
CA GLU A 197 -6.23 -33.25 44.47
C GLU A 197 -5.12 -34.10 45.14
N ALA A 198 -5.21 -35.42 45.00
CA ALA A 198 -4.24 -36.37 45.57
C ALA A 198 -2.88 -36.33 44.82
N TYR A 199 -2.90 -36.04 43.53
CA TYR A 199 -1.67 -35.85 42.73
C TYR A 199 -0.96 -34.54 43.10
N LEU A 200 -1.68 -33.44 43.25
CA LEU A 200 -1.10 -32.17 43.72
C LEU A 200 -0.54 -32.29 45.13
N GLN A 201 -1.23 -32.98 46.05
CA GLN A 201 -0.79 -33.18 47.41
C GLN A 201 0.53 -33.97 47.46
N ARG A 202 0.69 -34.97 46.56
CA ARG A 202 1.96 -35.70 46.42
C ARG A 202 3.09 -34.79 45.92
N LEU A 203 2.83 -33.97 44.90
CA LEU A 203 3.82 -33.02 44.39
C LEU A 203 4.24 -31.99 45.45
N PHE A 204 3.30 -31.48 46.25
CA PHE A 204 3.61 -30.59 47.37
C PHE A 204 4.51 -31.27 48.42
N ASN A 205 4.23 -32.53 48.74
CA ASN A 205 5.05 -33.30 49.68
C ASN A 205 6.46 -33.60 49.13
N GLU A 206 6.57 -34.00 47.87
CA GLU A 206 7.86 -34.26 47.18
C GLU A 206 8.73 -33.02 47.10
N LEU A 207 8.10 -31.85 46.85
CA LEU A 207 8.80 -30.57 46.72
C LEU A 207 8.99 -29.81 48.02
N SER A 208 8.50 -30.34 49.15
CA SER A 208 8.59 -29.70 50.48
C SER A 208 10.03 -29.33 50.88
N ARG A 209 11.04 -30.12 50.44
CA ARG A 209 12.47 -29.86 50.67
C ARG A 209 13.11 -28.93 49.61
N ALA A 210 12.34 -28.47 48.63
CA ALA A 210 12.82 -27.61 47.53
C ALA A 210 11.96 -26.31 47.43
N PRO A 211 12.07 -25.39 48.38
CA PRO A 211 11.13 -24.25 48.52
C PRO A 211 10.99 -23.37 47.28
N LYS A 212 12.07 -23.20 46.52
CA LYS A 212 12.00 -22.42 45.25
C LYS A 212 11.20 -23.12 44.16
N GLN A 213 11.28 -24.49 44.09
CA GLN A 213 10.47 -25.26 43.14
C GLN A 213 9.01 -25.30 43.57
N LEU A 214 8.76 -25.46 44.87
CA LEU A 214 7.43 -25.45 45.46
C LEU A 214 6.71 -24.11 45.15
N MET A 215 7.40 -22.99 45.30
CA MET A 215 6.83 -21.66 45.01
C MET A 215 6.39 -21.51 43.55
N ILE A 216 7.18 -22.06 42.59
CA ILE A 216 6.77 -22.06 41.19
C ILE A 216 5.51 -22.92 40.97
N LEU A 217 5.41 -24.07 41.59
CA LEU A 217 4.23 -24.95 41.50
C LEU A 217 2.98 -24.28 42.10
N MET A 218 3.11 -23.69 43.28
CA MET A 218 2.00 -22.96 43.92
C MET A 218 1.50 -21.81 43.04
N LYS A 219 2.43 -21.07 42.41
CA LYS A 219 2.07 -19.97 41.54
C LYS A 219 1.41 -20.45 40.23
N TYR A 220 1.82 -21.58 39.71
CA TYR A 220 1.15 -22.23 38.58
C TYR A 220 -0.31 -22.60 38.92
N VAL A 221 -0.55 -23.21 40.08
CA VAL A 221 -1.89 -23.63 40.57
C VAL A 221 -2.79 -22.40 40.72
N GLU A 222 -2.25 -21.29 41.23
CA GLU A 222 -2.97 -20.03 41.36
C GLU A 222 -3.33 -19.44 39.97
N LEU A 223 -2.36 -19.34 39.06
CA LEU A 223 -2.52 -18.74 37.77
C LEU A 223 -3.43 -19.54 36.82
N SER A 224 -3.33 -20.89 36.90
CA SER A 224 -4.17 -21.79 36.09
C SER A 224 -5.63 -21.81 36.55
N GLY A 225 -5.91 -21.28 37.75
CA GLY A 225 -7.26 -21.30 38.32
C GLY A 225 -7.70 -22.68 38.80
N TRP A 226 -6.75 -23.59 39.07
CA TRP A 226 -7.02 -24.97 39.44
C TRP A 226 -7.84 -25.13 40.74
N VAL A 227 -7.76 -24.13 41.64
CA VAL A 227 -8.50 -24.12 42.92
C VAL A 227 -10.00 -23.81 42.69
N ALA A 228 -10.36 -23.18 41.61
CA ALA A 228 -11.76 -22.81 41.28
C ALA A 228 -12.44 -23.96 40.51
N ARG A 229 -12.93 -24.98 41.21
CA ARG A 229 -13.62 -26.13 40.60
C ARG A 229 -14.79 -25.70 39.73
N GLY A 230 -14.75 -26.05 38.42
CA GLY A 230 -15.85 -25.89 37.48
C GLY A 230 -15.54 -25.09 36.21
N TYR A 231 -14.36 -24.51 36.06
CA TYR A 231 -13.92 -23.81 34.85
C TYR A 231 -12.76 -24.50 34.17
N ALA A 232 -12.66 -24.44 32.86
CA ALA A 232 -11.49 -24.90 32.13
C ALA A 232 -10.22 -24.22 32.66
N LEU A 233 -9.14 -24.99 32.86
CA LEU A 233 -7.87 -24.43 33.33
C LEU A 233 -7.34 -23.38 32.39
N LYS A 234 -6.94 -22.22 32.93
CA LYS A 234 -6.28 -21.17 32.14
C LYS A 234 -4.87 -21.66 31.74
N GLU A 235 -4.54 -21.44 30.47
CA GLU A 235 -3.22 -21.67 29.94
C GLU A 235 -2.24 -20.63 30.50
N VAL A 236 -1.12 -21.12 31.07
CA VAL A 236 -0.10 -20.29 31.73
C VAL A 236 1.15 -20.26 30.87
N THR A 237 1.68 -19.06 30.57
CA THR A 237 2.93 -18.95 29.83
C THR A 237 4.14 -19.12 30.72
N LYS A 238 5.22 -19.70 30.19
CA LYS A 238 6.50 -19.87 30.94
C LYS A 238 7.01 -18.51 31.44
N LYS A 239 6.86 -17.46 30.65
CA LYS A 239 7.31 -16.11 31.02
C LYS A 239 6.50 -15.54 32.18
N GLU A 240 5.19 -15.59 32.14
CA GLU A 240 4.30 -15.10 33.19
C GLU A 240 4.52 -15.87 34.50
N LEU A 241 4.69 -17.20 34.41
CA LEU A 241 4.95 -18.04 35.57
C LEU A 241 6.26 -17.66 36.26
N LEU A 242 7.35 -17.45 35.52
CA LEU A 242 8.63 -17.03 36.04
C LEU A 242 8.60 -15.62 36.62
N GLU A 243 7.99 -14.66 35.96
CA GLU A 243 7.87 -13.27 36.41
C GLU A 243 7.05 -13.19 37.72
N LYS A 244 5.91 -13.89 37.79
CA LYS A 244 5.03 -13.83 38.96
C LYS A 244 5.47 -14.68 40.12
N SER A 245 6.25 -15.75 39.86
CA SER A 245 6.81 -16.60 40.92
C SER A 245 8.16 -16.09 41.45
N GLY A 246 8.84 -15.16 40.74
CA GLY A 246 10.21 -14.77 41.06
C GLY A 246 11.23 -15.89 40.90
N GLY A 247 10.86 -16.99 40.25
CA GLY A 247 11.68 -18.14 40.02
C GLY A 247 12.68 -18.00 38.89
N SER A 248 13.88 -18.56 38.98
CA SER A 248 14.84 -18.57 37.89
C SER A 248 14.54 -19.71 36.90
N ALA A 249 14.97 -19.49 35.62
CA ALA A 249 14.84 -20.50 34.56
C ALA A 249 15.47 -21.83 34.91
N ALA A 250 16.58 -21.86 35.68
CA ALA A 250 17.26 -23.07 36.12
C ALA A 250 16.38 -23.88 37.09
N VAL A 251 15.72 -23.22 38.06
CA VAL A 251 14.81 -23.86 39.02
C VAL A 251 13.59 -24.44 38.30
N PHE A 252 13.06 -23.71 37.30
CA PHE A 252 11.95 -24.18 36.46
C PHE A 252 12.35 -25.42 35.63
N ASN A 253 13.53 -25.39 34.99
CA ASN A 253 14.00 -26.53 34.19
C ASN A 253 14.16 -27.78 35.05
N GLY A 254 14.56 -27.64 36.31
CA GLY A 254 14.59 -28.76 37.26
C GLY A 254 13.19 -29.36 37.55
N LEU A 255 12.10 -28.57 37.45
CA LEU A 255 10.73 -29.10 37.51
C LEU A 255 10.32 -29.84 36.24
N VAL A 256 10.82 -29.38 35.07
CA VAL A 256 10.61 -30.09 33.79
C VAL A 256 11.36 -31.44 33.79
N GLU A 257 12.61 -31.47 34.25
CA GLU A 257 13.41 -32.70 34.37
C GLU A 257 12.76 -33.71 35.34
N LYS A 258 12.13 -33.21 36.40
CA LYS A 258 11.37 -34.06 37.38
C LYS A 258 9.99 -34.47 36.84
N LYS A 259 9.66 -34.13 35.59
CA LYS A 259 8.38 -34.42 34.96
C LYS A 259 7.15 -33.86 35.72
N VAL A 260 7.34 -32.76 36.44
CA VAL A 260 6.23 -32.03 37.07
C VAL A 260 5.54 -31.18 36.05
N PHE A 261 6.33 -30.45 35.23
CA PHE A 261 5.84 -29.60 34.12
C PHE A 261 6.27 -30.14 32.76
N GLU A 262 5.38 -29.94 31.80
CA GLU A 262 5.67 -30.08 30.38
C GLU A 262 5.58 -28.71 29.74
N VAL A 263 6.59 -28.36 28.93
CA VAL A 263 6.60 -27.14 28.14
C VAL A 263 6.19 -27.48 26.71
N TYR A 264 5.12 -26.89 26.24
CA TYR A 264 4.69 -27.01 24.86
C TYR A 264 4.70 -25.65 24.19
N HIS A 265 4.92 -25.65 22.87
CA HIS A 265 4.93 -24.43 22.07
C HIS A 265 3.58 -24.28 21.40
N GLN A 266 2.87 -23.20 21.74
CA GLN A 266 1.64 -22.85 21.08
C GLN A 266 1.88 -21.69 20.12
N GLU A 267 1.39 -21.81 18.91
CA GLU A 267 1.41 -20.71 17.95
C GLU A 267 0.50 -19.60 18.44
N ILE A 268 1.08 -18.38 18.56
CA ILE A 268 0.32 -17.20 18.96
C ILE A 268 0.23 -16.27 17.75
N GLY A 269 -1.00 -15.91 17.40
CA GLY A 269 -1.25 -14.83 16.48
C GLY A 269 -0.67 -13.52 17.03
N ARG A 270 0.15 -12.85 16.24
CA ARG A 270 0.74 -11.53 16.59
C ARG A 270 -0.33 -10.45 16.77
N LEU A 271 -1.55 -10.77 16.37
CA LEU A 271 -2.69 -9.87 16.28
C LEU A 271 -3.58 -9.89 17.53
N ASP A 272 -3.54 -10.95 18.35
CA ASP A 272 -4.36 -11.07 19.56
C ASP A 272 -3.70 -10.37 20.77
N LYS A 273 -3.74 -9.04 20.77
CA LYS A 273 -3.50 -8.25 21.98
C LYS A 273 -4.84 -7.89 22.60
N GLY A 274 -5.24 -8.70 23.58
CA GLY A 274 -6.35 -8.54 24.53
C GLY A 274 -7.26 -7.32 24.33
N ILE A 275 -8.37 -7.50 23.66
CA ILE A 275 -9.48 -6.54 23.65
C ILE A 275 -10.69 -7.29 24.20
N SER A 276 -11.01 -7.06 25.48
CA SER A 276 -12.29 -7.38 26.09
C SER A 276 -13.20 -6.16 25.92
N ASP A 277 -14.44 -6.43 25.62
CA ASP A 277 -15.60 -5.56 25.54
C ASP A 277 -15.80 -4.75 24.26
N THR A 278 -16.86 -5.13 23.55
CA THR A 278 -17.47 -4.32 22.49
C THR A 278 -18.21 -3.17 23.12
N GLY A 279 -17.80 -1.94 22.81
CA GLY A 279 -18.49 -0.72 23.26
C GLY A 279 -19.80 -0.48 22.50
N ASP A 280 -20.68 0.29 23.12
CA ASP A 280 -21.94 0.69 22.48
C ASP A 280 -21.71 1.54 21.23
N ILE A 281 -22.63 1.41 20.27
CA ILE A 281 -22.63 2.19 19.04
C ILE A 281 -23.29 3.54 19.34
N ASN A 282 -22.65 4.64 18.90
CA ASN A 282 -23.23 5.96 19.04
C ASN A 282 -24.55 6.08 18.24
N PRO A 283 -25.59 6.68 18.78
CA PRO A 283 -26.84 6.90 18.06
C PRO A 283 -26.64 7.88 16.90
N LEU A 284 -27.31 7.63 15.78
CA LEU A 284 -27.35 8.54 14.65
C LEU A 284 -28.21 9.77 14.98
N ASN A 285 -27.77 10.94 14.53
CA ASN A 285 -28.62 12.15 14.55
C ASN A 285 -29.72 12.06 13.47
N ILE A 286 -30.62 13.01 13.40
CA ILE A 286 -31.79 13.01 12.49
C ILE A 286 -31.32 12.92 11.02
N ALA A 287 -30.38 13.76 10.60
CA ALA A 287 -29.88 13.79 9.23
C ALA A 287 -29.15 12.48 8.85
N GLN A 288 -28.35 11.95 9.78
CA GLN A 288 -27.67 10.65 9.59
C GLN A 288 -28.66 9.49 9.53
N GLN A 289 -29.73 9.51 10.38
CA GLN A 289 -30.78 8.50 10.37
C GLN A 289 -31.53 8.50 9.03
N GLN A 290 -31.83 9.68 8.50
CA GLN A 290 -32.47 9.84 7.20
C GLN A 290 -31.56 9.32 6.07
N ALA A 291 -30.29 9.71 6.06
CA ALA A 291 -29.31 9.22 5.09
C ALA A 291 -29.14 7.70 5.16
N TYR A 292 -29.07 7.13 6.36
CA TYR A 292 -29.04 5.69 6.58
C TYR A 292 -30.27 4.98 5.99
N GLY A 293 -31.48 5.49 6.26
CA GLY A 293 -32.72 4.96 5.67
C GLY A 293 -32.73 5.02 4.14
N ASN A 294 -32.26 6.14 3.56
CA ASN A 294 -32.15 6.33 2.12
C ASN A 294 -31.13 5.37 1.48
N ILE A 295 -30.01 5.08 2.16
CA ILE A 295 -29.04 4.07 1.70
C ILE A 295 -29.66 2.68 1.67
N LEU A 296 -30.40 2.29 2.73
CA LEU A 296 -31.08 1.00 2.76
C LEU A 296 -32.14 0.88 1.68
N GLN A 297 -32.89 1.94 1.41
CA GLN A 297 -33.84 1.98 0.30
C GLN A 297 -33.13 1.87 -1.05
N CYS A 298 -32.04 2.64 -1.25
CA CYS A 298 -31.24 2.56 -2.46
C CYS A 298 -30.73 1.13 -2.71
N PHE A 299 -30.29 0.41 -1.70
CA PHE A 299 -29.80 -0.96 -1.81
C PHE A 299 -30.85 -1.99 -2.21
N ARG A 300 -32.14 -1.67 -2.13
CA ARG A 300 -33.20 -2.55 -2.66
C ARG A 300 -33.21 -2.54 -4.19
N GLU A 301 -32.90 -1.39 -4.81
CA GLU A 301 -32.98 -1.19 -6.26
C GLU A 301 -31.61 -1.22 -6.95
N LYS A 302 -30.57 -0.75 -6.28
CA LYS A 302 -29.20 -0.59 -6.82
C LYS A 302 -28.20 -1.44 -6.03
N ASN A 303 -27.11 -1.80 -6.68
CA ASN A 303 -26.02 -2.51 -6.01
C ASN A 303 -24.91 -1.58 -5.51
N VAL A 304 -24.83 -0.37 -6.06
CA VAL A 304 -23.85 0.66 -5.69
C VAL A 304 -24.58 1.93 -5.31
N CYS A 305 -24.24 2.51 -4.17
CA CYS A 305 -24.76 3.78 -3.67
C CYS A 305 -23.59 4.74 -3.41
N LEU A 306 -23.71 5.99 -3.86
CA LEU A 306 -22.82 7.09 -3.50
C LEU A 306 -23.43 7.86 -2.32
N LEU A 307 -22.71 7.92 -1.22
CA LEU A 307 -22.99 8.83 -0.10
C LEU A 307 -22.12 10.09 -0.25
N HIS A 308 -22.71 11.14 -0.81
CA HIS A 308 -22.10 12.46 -0.92
C HIS A 308 -22.39 13.24 0.37
N GLY A 309 -21.45 13.24 1.29
CA GLY A 309 -21.61 13.90 2.58
C GLY A 309 -20.49 14.88 2.87
N VAL A 310 -20.82 16.09 3.28
CA VAL A 310 -19.84 17.14 3.60
C VAL A 310 -18.81 16.65 4.63
N THR A 311 -17.65 17.31 4.67
CA THR A 311 -16.61 16.99 5.65
C THR A 311 -17.16 17.12 7.07
N SER A 312 -16.82 16.19 7.96
CA SER A 312 -17.32 16.15 9.36
C SER A 312 -18.85 15.99 9.51
N SER A 313 -19.53 15.41 8.51
CA SER A 313 -20.95 15.03 8.62
C SER A 313 -21.20 13.75 9.45
N GLY A 314 -20.12 13.05 9.82
CA GLY A 314 -20.21 11.80 10.57
C GLY A 314 -20.52 10.57 9.74
N LYS A 315 -20.10 10.52 8.46
CA LYS A 315 -20.25 9.35 7.57
C LYS A 315 -19.82 8.03 8.23
N THR A 316 -18.76 8.06 9.02
CA THR A 316 -18.25 6.87 9.71
C THR A 316 -19.26 6.22 10.65
N GLU A 317 -20.13 7.01 11.33
CA GLU A 317 -21.19 6.43 12.16
C GLU A 317 -22.23 5.68 11.31
N ILE A 318 -22.60 6.23 10.16
CA ILE A 318 -23.49 5.55 9.20
C ILE A 318 -22.85 4.24 8.74
N TYR A 319 -21.53 4.23 8.47
CA TYR A 319 -20.81 3.02 8.07
C TYR A 319 -20.86 1.95 9.18
N ILE A 320 -20.64 2.33 10.44
CA ILE A 320 -20.70 1.42 11.59
C ILE A 320 -22.08 0.77 11.71
N HIS A 321 -23.15 1.55 11.58
CA HIS A 321 -24.50 1.01 11.61
C HIS A 321 -24.79 0.05 10.44
N LEU A 322 -24.34 0.38 9.21
CA LEU A 322 -24.49 -0.50 8.04
C LEU A 322 -23.70 -1.80 8.20
N ILE A 323 -22.46 -1.72 8.71
CA ILE A 323 -21.65 -2.90 9.01
C ILE A 323 -22.40 -3.81 9.98
N GLN A 324 -22.90 -3.26 11.11
CA GLN A 324 -23.62 -4.04 12.10
C GLN A 324 -24.84 -4.75 11.51
N GLU A 325 -25.59 -4.07 10.63
CA GLU A 325 -26.76 -4.66 9.98
C GLU A 325 -26.39 -5.85 9.09
N VAL A 326 -25.30 -5.72 8.33
CA VAL A 326 -24.81 -6.80 7.47
C VAL A 326 -24.28 -7.98 8.30
N LEU A 327 -23.59 -7.71 9.41
CA LEU A 327 -23.09 -8.76 10.31
C LEU A 327 -24.19 -9.61 10.94
N LYS A 328 -25.39 -9.06 11.17
CA LYS A 328 -26.55 -9.83 11.64
C LYS A 328 -26.98 -10.92 10.65
N THR A 329 -26.64 -10.73 9.36
CA THR A 329 -26.94 -11.72 8.31
C THR A 329 -25.85 -12.78 8.13
N GLY A 330 -24.80 -12.79 8.96
CA GLY A 330 -23.67 -13.71 8.88
C GLY A 330 -22.75 -13.47 7.68
N LYS A 331 -22.78 -12.26 7.10
CA LYS A 331 -21.94 -11.88 5.96
C LYS A 331 -20.76 -11.05 6.38
N GLN A 332 -19.68 -11.13 5.60
CA GLN A 332 -18.46 -10.37 5.80
C GLN A 332 -18.55 -8.97 5.18
N VAL A 333 -17.77 -8.06 5.72
CA VAL A 333 -17.65 -6.67 5.24
C VAL A 333 -16.21 -6.32 4.92
N LEU A 334 -15.98 -5.70 3.77
CA LEU A 334 -14.72 -5.07 3.40
C LEU A 334 -14.88 -3.54 3.49
N TYR A 335 -14.09 -2.91 4.35
CA TYR A 335 -14.05 -1.46 4.49
C TYR A 335 -12.68 -0.95 4.00
N LEU A 336 -12.68 -0.30 2.85
CA LEU A 336 -11.50 0.27 2.21
C LEU A 336 -11.30 1.73 2.62
N LEU A 337 -10.07 2.04 3.01
CA LEU A 337 -9.58 3.39 3.26
C LEU A 337 -8.37 3.69 2.38
N PRO A 338 -8.14 4.96 2.00
CA PRO A 338 -6.86 5.38 1.46
C PRO A 338 -5.72 5.08 2.44
N GLU A 339 -4.54 4.75 1.91
CA GLU A 339 -3.39 4.31 2.72
C GLU A 339 -3.00 5.31 3.84
N ILE A 340 -3.19 6.62 3.57
CA ILE A 340 -2.91 7.70 4.51
C ILE A 340 -4.04 7.87 5.55
N ALA A 341 -5.28 7.51 5.22
CA ALA A 341 -6.43 7.65 6.10
C ALA A 341 -6.58 6.51 7.13
N LEU A 342 -5.80 5.44 7.01
CA LEU A 342 -5.78 4.36 8.00
C LEU A 342 -5.00 4.81 9.25
N THR A 343 -5.61 5.74 9.99
CA THR A 343 -5.04 6.32 11.21
C THR A 343 -5.35 5.48 12.44
N THR A 344 -4.63 5.74 13.53
CA THR A 344 -4.88 5.12 14.83
C THR A 344 -6.32 5.43 15.30
N GLN A 345 -6.81 6.64 15.06
CA GLN A 345 -8.15 7.08 15.46
C GLN A 345 -9.27 6.22 14.86
N ILE A 346 -9.29 6.02 13.54
CA ILE A 346 -10.33 5.18 12.90
C ILE A 346 -10.19 3.71 13.30
N THR A 347 -8.96 3.24 13.45
CA THR A 347 -8.67 1.88 13.89
C THR A 347 -9.18 1.62 15.30
N GLU A 348 -8.90 2.50 16.26
CA GLU A 348 -9.35 2.38 17.64
C GLU A 348 -10.87 2.50 17.75
N ARG A 349 -11.48 3.42 16.99
CA ARG A 349 -12.92 3.58 16.93
C ARG A 349 -13.63 2.31 16.50
N LEU A 350 -13.15 1.67 15.42
CA LEU A 350 -13.74 0.41 14.92
C LEU A 350 -13.41 -0.78 15.84
N LYS A 351 -12.22 -0.82 16.43
CA LYS A 351 -11.84 -1.87 17.39
C LYS A 351 -12.74 -1.83 18.64
N ARG A 352 -13.08 -0.63 19.12
CA ARG A 352 -14.00 -0.46 20.26
C ARG A 352 -15.38 -1.09 19.99
N VAL A 353 -15.87 -1.00 18.73
CA VAL A 353 -17.21 -1.50 18.36
C VAL A 353 -17.18 -2.97 17.99
N PHE A 354 -16.20 -3.41 17.20
CA PHE A 354 -16.19 -4.75 16.60
C PHE A 354 -15.22 -5.73 17.28
N GLY A 355 -14.33 -5.25 18.15
CA GLY A 355 -13.42 -6.08 18.94
C GLY A 355 -12.61 -7.06 18.08
N HIS A 356 -12.63 -8.33 18.46
CA HIS A 356 -11.93 -9.44 17.78
C HIS A 356 -12.49 -9.81 16.39
N ARG A 357 -13.70 -9.31 16.05
CA ARG A 357 -14.32 -9.51 14.72
C ARG A 357 -13.68 -8.66 13.62
N LEU A 358 -12.87 -7.64 14.00
CA LEU A 358 -12.19 -6.72 13.09
C LEU A 358 -10.77 -7.18 12.77
N GLY A 359 -10.51 -7.44 11.49
CA GLY A 359 -9.16 -7.60 10.94
C GLY A 359 -8.68 -6.31 10.27
N ILE A 360 -7.41 -5.96 10.47
CA ILE A 360 -6.80 -4.78 9.83
C ILE A 360 -5.72 -5.25 8.88
N TYR A 361 -5.82 -4.87 7.60
CA TYR A 361 -4.87 -5.28 6.58
C TYR A 361 -4.21 -4.09 5.90
N HIS A 362 -2.89 -3.95 6.06
CA HIS A 362 -2.12 -2.83 5.56
C HIS A 362 -0.80 -3.28 4.91
N SER A 363 -0.40 -2.63 3.81
CA SER A 363 0.85 -2.93 3.08
C SER A 363 2.12 -2.70 3.91
N LYS A 364 2.07 -1.80 4.91
CA LYS A 364 3.19 -1.51 5.83
C LYS A 364 3.30 -2.50 7.00
N PHE A 365 2.36 -3.43 7.14
CA PHE A 365 2.50 -4.46 8.17
C PHE A 365 3.62 -5.42 7.81
N PRO A 366 4.35 -5.94 8.81
CA PRO A 366 5.29 -7.03 8.61
C PRO A 366 4.64 -8.16 7.83
N ASP A 367 5.38 -8.77 6.92
CA ASP A 367 4.84 -9.78 6.03
C ASP A 367 4.22 -10.97 6.79
N ALA A 368 4.80 -11.31 7.94
CA ALA A 368 4.27 -12.34 8.84
C ALA A 368 2.85 -12.04 9.35
N GLU A 369 2.53 -10.78 9.69
CA GLU A 369 1.17 -10.39 10.10
C GLU A 369 0.18 -10.48 8.93
N ARG A 370 0.64 -10.15 7.72
CA ARG A 370 -0.17 -10.29 6.51
C ARG A 370 -0.50 -11.75 6.20
N VAL A 371 0.45 -12.66 6.42
CA VAL A 371 0.26 -14.12 6.31
C VAL A 371 -0.76 -14.60 7.34
N GLU A 372 -0.64 -14.18 8.59
CA GLU A 372 -1.57 -14.57 9.66
C GLU A 372 -3.01 -14.14 9.35
N ILE A 373 -3.20 -12.89 8.84
CA ILE A 373 -4.53 -12.41 8.44
C ILE A 373 -5.08 -13.26 7.29
N TRP A 374 -4.25 -13.59 6.29
CA TRP A 374 -4.63 -14.42 5.17
C TRP A 374 -5.09 -15.82 5.62
N GLN A 375 -4.28 -16.47 6.46
CA GLN A 375 -4.58 -17.80 7.01
C GLN A 375 -5.85 -17.78 7.87
N LYS A 376 -6.02 -16.74 8.72
CA LYS A 376 -7.22 -16.59 9.53
C LYS A 376 -8.46 -16.39 8.66
N GLN A 377 -8.37 -15.66 7.54
CA GLN A 377 -9.47 -15.51 6.60
C GLN A 377 -9.85 -16.81 5.88
N LEU A 378 -8.92 -17.72 5.67
CA LEU A 378 -9.17 -19.07 5.13
C LEU A 378 -9.76 -20.01 6.19
N GLY A 379 -9.55 -19.76 7.46
CA GLY A 379 -10.01 -20.59 8.58
C GLY A 379 -11.51 -20.48 8.85
N GLU A 380 -12.01 -21.31 9.75
CA GLU A 380 -13.41 -21.29 10.18
C GLU A 380 -13.79 -20.03 10.97
N LYS A 381 -12.84 -19.51 11.77
CA LYS A 381 -13.00 -18.29 12.57
C LYS A 381 -12.39 -17.07 11.85
N SER A 382 -12.88 -16.80 10.63
CA SER A 382 -12.45 -15.64 9.85
C SER A 382 -12.91 -14.33 10.50
N TYR A 383 -12.25 -13.21 10.14
CA TYR A 383 -12.75 -11.90 10.51
C TYR A 383 -14.06 -11.60 9.78
N ASP A 384 -15.01 -10.99 10.48
CA ASP A 384 -16.28 -10.55 9.93
C ASP A 384 -16.13 -9.21 9.19
N VAL A 385 -15.26 -8.35 9.70
CA VAL A 385 -14.95 -7.03 9.12
C VAL A 385 -13.46 -6.96 8.81
N ILE A 386 -13.13 -6.62 7.59
CA ILE A 386 -11.77 -6.28 7.18
C ILE A 386 -11.70 -4.78 6.93
N LEU A 387 -10.91 -4.08 7.74
CA LEU A 387 -10.50 -2.71 7.49
C LEU A 387 -9.16 -2.74 6.76
N GLY A 388 -9.08 -2.12 5.60
CA GLY A 388 -7.81 -2.16 4.89
C GLY A 388 -7.65 -1.16 3.76
N VAL A 389 -6.49 -1.21 3.14
CA VAL A 389 -6.12 -0.38 1.99
C VAL A 389 -6.35 -1.14 0.68
N ARG A 390 -5.98 -0.54 -0.46
CA ARG A 390 -6.23 -1.11 -1.80
C ARG A 390 -5.92 -2.60 -1.96
N SER A 391 -4.86 -3.12 -1.30
CA SER A 391 -4.47 -4.54 -1.42
C SER A 391 -5.41 -5.50 -0.70
N SER A 392 -6.31 -5.01 0.15
CA SER A 392 -7.25 -5.84 0.90
C SER A 392 -8.32 -6.52 0.03
N ILE A 393 -8.51 -6.04 -1.21
CA ILE A 393 -9.41 -6.68 -2.18
C ILE A 393 -8.96 -8.09 -2.58
N PHE A 394 -7.69 -8.44 -2.35
CA PHE A 394 -7.14 -9.76 -2.67
C PHE A 394 -7.38 -10.80 -1.58
N LEU A 395 -7.81 -10.41 -0.39
CA LEU A 395 -8.04 -11.34 0.71
C LEU A 395 -9.12 -12.39 0.37
N PRO A 396 -9.01 -13.61 0.91
CA PRO A 396 -9.98 -14.68 0.64
C PRO A 396 -11.28 -14.47 1.43
N PHE A 397 -12.28 -13.86 0.79
CA PHE A 397 -13.64 -13.77 1.31
C PHE A 397 -14.46 -15.00 0.94
N ARG A 398 -15.27 -15.48 1.89
CA ARG A 398 -16.20 -16.59 1.66
C ARG A 398 -17.63 -16.11 1.39
N ASN A 399 -18.07 -15.10 2.13
CA ASN A 399 -19.45 -14.60 2.09
C ASN A 399 -19.50 -13.07 2.23
N LEU A 400 -18.93 -12.36 1.25
CA LEU A 400 -18.91 -10.90 1.25
C LEU A 400 -20.33 -10.33 1.06
N GLY A 401 -20.79 -9.45 1.95
CA GLY A 401 -22.11 -8.82 1.92
C GLY A 401 -22.11 -7.34 1.65
N LEU A 402 -21.06 -6.63 2.05
CA LEU A 402 -20.93 -5.19 1.89
C LEU A 402 -19.48 -4.80 1.63
N VAL A 403 -19.29 -3.87 0.72
CA VAL A 403 -18.03 -3.17 0.51
C VAL A 403 -18.25 -1.69 0.75
N ILE A 404 -17.49 -1.10 1.66
CA ILE A 404 -17.45 0.34 1.90
C ILE A 404 -16.15 0.88 1.35
N ILE A 405 -16.21 1.95 0.57
CA ILE A 405 -15.04 2.65 0.03
C ILE A 405 -15.13 4.10 0.45
N ASP A 406 -14.37 4.46 1.46
CA ASP A 406 -14.34 5.83 1.96
C ASP A 406 -13.33 6.67 1.16
N GLU A 407 -13.60 7.97 1.02
CA GLU A 407 -12.84 8.87 0.16
C GLU A 407 -12.62 8.29 -1.25
N GLU A 408 -13.72 7.85 -1.90
CA GLU A 408 -13.71 7.05 -3.14
C GLU A 408 -12.94 7.71 -4.30
N HIS A 409 -12.82 9.05 -4.27
CA HIS A 409 -12.14 9.88 -5.26
C HIS A 409 -10.60 9.78 -5.18
N GLU A 410 -10.06 9.14 -4.13
CA GLU A 410 -8.64 9.13 -3.86
C GLU A 410 -7.80 8.39 -4.89
N ASN A 411 -6.77 9.09 -5.41
CA ASN A 411 -5.85 8.53 -6.41
C ASN A 411 -5.01 7.37 -5.88
N THR A 412 -4.84 7.23 -4.56
CA THR A 412 -4.07 6.14 -3.95
C THR A 412 -4.71 4.77 -4.10
N TYR A 413 -5.99 4.72 -4.48
CA TYR A 413 -6.65 3.48 -4.88
C TYR A 413 -6.14 2.91 -6.23
N LYS A 414 -5.48 3.73 -7.05
CA LYS A 414 -4.82 3.27 -8.28
C LYS A 414 -3.42 2.77 -7.98
N GLN A 415 -3.10 1.52 -8.35
CA GLN A 415 -1.73 1.00 -8.41
C GLN A 415 -1.10 1.41 -9.74
N GLN A 416 -0.02 2.17 -9.70
CA GLN A 416 0.68 2.61 -10.91
C GLN A 416 1.76 1.61 -11.33
N ASP A 417 2.54 1.11 -10.37
CA ASP A 417 3.61 0.14 -10.58
C ASP A 417 3.83 -0.68 -9.29
N PRO A 418 4.15 -1.97 -9.37
CA PRO A 418 4.19 -2.83 -10.56
C PRO A 418 2.80 -3.24 -11.09
N ALA A 419 2.76 -4.04 -12.17
CA ALA A 419 1.51 -4.70 -12.58
C ALA A 419 1.00 -5.65 -11.46
N PRO A 420 -0.34 -5.85 -11.37
CA PRO A 420 -1.43 -5.25 -12.14
C PRO A 420 -1.65 -3.78 -11.80
N ARG A 421 -1.86 -2.93 -12.81
CA ARG A 421 -2.14 -1.49 -12.62
C ARG A 421 -3.62 -1.25 -12.37
N TYR A 422 -4.15 -1.91 -11.34
CA TYR A 422 -5.57 -1.90 -11.02
C TYR A 422 -6.00 -0.65 -10.23
N HIS A 423 -7.27 -0.33 -10.31
CA HIS A 423 -7.93 0.67 -9.46
C HIS A 423 -8.80 -0.05 -8.43
N ALA A 424 -8.44 0.04 -7.14
CA ALA A 424 -9.08 -0.75 -6.08
C ALA A 424 -10.58 -0.46 -5.95
N ARG A 425 -11.05 0.79 -6.12
CA ARG A 425 -12.48 1.13 -6.12
C ARG A 425 -13.24 0.35 -7.20
N SER A 426 -12.79 0.41 -8.44
CA SER A 426 -13.43 -0.27 -9.56
C SER A 426 -13.36 -1.79 -9.42
N SER A 427 -12.22 -2.30 -8.96
CA SER A 427 -12.01 -3.73 -8.73
C SER A 427 -12.85 -4.24 -7.56
N ALA A 428 -13.02 -3.45 -6.49
CA ALA A 428 -13.88 -3.80 -5.35
C ALA A 428 -15.37 -3.82 -5.71
N ILE A 429 -15.82 -2.93 -6.60
CA ILE A 429 -17.19 -2.97 -7.16
C ILE A 429 -17.42 -4.28 -7.93
N MET A 430 -16.42 -4.71 -8.72
CA MET A 430 -16.51 -5.99 -9.44
C MET A 430 -16.47 -7.18 -8.49
N LEU A 431 -15.57 -7.18 -7.51
CA LEU A 431 -15.52 -8.21 -6.46
C LEU A 431 -16.88 -8.33 -5.75
N ALA A 432 -17.48 -7.20 -5.34
CA ALA A 432 -18.78 -7.16 -4.72
C ALA A 432 -19.88 -7.76 -5.64
N SER A 433 -19.83 -7.47 -6.93
CA SER A 433 -20.75 -8.04 -7.93
C SER A 433 -20.69 -9.56 -7.99
N MET A 434 -19.49 -10.15 -7.95
CA MET A 434 -19.29 -11.62 -7.94
C MET A 434 -19.90 -12.28 -6.69
N PHE A 435 -19.95 -11.55 -5.56
CA PHE A 435 -20.57 -12.00 -4.32
C PHE A 435 -22.04 -11.58 -4.15
N LYS A 436 -22.60 -10.82 -5.12
CA LYS A 436 -23.91 -10.15 -4.98
C LYS A 436 -23.97 -9.27 -3.73
N ALA A 437 -22.84 -8.70 -3.34
CA ALA A 437 -22.70 -7.78 -2.22
C ALA A 437 -23.08 -6.34 -2.63
N LYS A 438 -23.47 -5.52 -1.68
CA LYS A 438 -23.72 -4.09 -1.87
C LYS A 438 -22.45 -3.28 -1.74
N VAL A 439 -22.40 -2.11 -2.40
CA VAL A 439 -21.25 -1.21 -2.36
C VAL A 439 -21.70 0.19 -1.94
N LEU A 440 -21.06 0.73 -0.91
CA LEU A 440 -21.21 2.12 -0.52
C LEU A 440 -19.92 2.89 -0.84
N LEU A 441 -20.04 3.91 -1.65
CA LEU A 441 -18.97 4.86 -1.96
C LEU A 441 -19.20 6.11 -1.12
N GLY A 442 -18.25 6.46 -0.25
CA GLY A 442 -18.38 7.63 0.61
C GLY A 442 -17.34 8.70 0.30
N THR A 443 -17.77 9.96 0.26
CA THR A 443 -16.87 11.08 0.03
C THR A 443 -17.53 12.42 0.30
N ALA A 444 -16.73 13.46 0.54
CA ALA A 444 -17.19 14.84 0.55
C ALA A 444 -17.06 15.53 -0.81
N THR A 445 -16.19 15.04 -1.66
CA THR A 445 -15.86 15.60 -2.98
C THR A 445 -15.78 14.45 -3.99
N PRO A 446 -16.92 14.00 -4.53
CA PRO A 446 -16.97 12.83 -5.42
C PRO A 446 -16.03 12.95 -6.63
N GLY A 447 -15.55 11.82 -7.14
CA GLY A 447 -14.94 11.79 -8.46
C GLY A 447 -16.00 12.07 -9.54
N VAL A 448 -15.66 12.86 -10.57
CA VAL A 448 -16.60 13.27 -11.64
C VAL A 448 -17.23 12.04 -12.30
N GLU A 449 -16.48 10.97 -12.55
CA GLU A 449 -17.00 9.73 -13.12
C GLU A 449 -17.97 9.00 -12.17
N THR A 450 -17.71 9.04 -10.87
CA THR A 450 -18.58 8.42 -9.85
C THR A 450 -19.89 9.21 -9.73
N TYR A 451 -19.80 10.53 -9.66
CA TYR A 451 -20.98 11.39 -9.57
C TYR A 451 -21.83 11.32 -10.85
N PHE A 452 -21.19 11.23 -12.02
CA PHE A 452 -21.89 10.99 -13.29
C PHE A 452 -22.67 9.66 -13.28
N ASN A 453 -22.08 8.58 -12.78
CA ASN A 453 -22.78 7.30 -12.64
C ASN A 453 -23.96 7.37 -11.65
N ALA A 454 -23.87 8.23 -10.64
CA ALA A 454 -24.96 8.45 -9.67
C ALA A 454 -26.08 9.29 -10.27
N THR A 455 -25.77 10.42 -10.91
CA THR A 455 -26.76 11.32 -11.54
C THR A 455 -27.42 10.71 -12.78
N SER A 456 -26.71 9.84 -13.52
CA SER A 456 -27.28 9.08 -14.64
C SER A 456 -28.15 7.88 -14.21
N GLY A 457 -28.29 7.63 -12.89
CA GLY A 457 -29.12 6.55 -12.36
C GLY A 457 -28.49 5.16 -12.37
N LYS A 458 -27.23 5.04 -12.79
CA LYS A 458 -26.50 3.76 -12.71
C LYS A 458 -26.18 3.39 -11.26
N TYR A 459 -25.79 4.36 -10.42
CA TYR A 459 -25.65 4.23 -8.97
C TYR A 459 -26.81 4.95 -8.27
N GLY A 460 -27.02 4.65 -6.98
CA GLY A 460 -27.87 5.49 -6.14
C GLY A 460 -27.08 6.69 -5.65
N LEU A 461 -27.79 7.79 -5.37
CA LEU A 461 -27.25 9.00 -4.78
C LEU A 461 -27.94 9.28 -3.47
N VAL A 462 -27.19 9.41 -2.39
CA VAL A 462 -27.66 9.88 -1.09
C VAL A 462 -26.79 11.05 -0.67
N GLU A 463 -27.42 12.15 -0.33
CA GLU A 463 -26.74 13.38 0.09
C GLU A 463 -26.84 13.57 1.60
N LEU A 464 -25.75 14.03 2.23
CA LEU A 464 -25.70 14.41 3.65
C LEU A 464 -25.05 15.79 3.75
N LYS A 465 -25.88 16.83 3.61
CA LYS A 465 -25.44 18.22 3.48
C LYS A 465 -25.13 18.91 4.82
N GLU A 466 -25.56 18.32 5.93
CA GLU A 466 -25.39 18.89 7.27
C GLU A 466 -24.10 18.38 7.93
N ARG A 467 -23.37 19.28 8.58
CA ARG A 467 -22.26 18.91 9.45
C ARG A 467 -22.78 18.47 10.83
N TYR A 468 -22.02 17.58 11.46
CA TYR A 468 -22.31 17.17 12.83
C TYR A 468 -22.20 18.37 13.78
N LYS A 469 -23.23 18.63 14.61
CA LYS A 469 -23.31 19.75 15.58
C LYS A 469 -23.31 21.16 14.95
N ASP A 470 -23.92 21.37 13.79
CA ASP A 470 -24.11 22.69 13.15
C ASP A 470 -22.83 23.53 12.96
N ILE A 471 -21.67 22.88 12.85
CA ILE A 471 -20.40 23.56 12.64
C ILE A 471 -20.43 24.24 11.26
N ARG A 472 -20.21 25.56 11.19
CA ARG A 472 -20.17 26.31 9.95
C ARG A 472 -18.96 25.92 9.08
N LEU A 473 -19.11 26.04 7.75
CA LEU A 473 -17.96 25.93 6.85
C LEU A 473 -16.93 27.03 7.16
N PRO A 474 -15.64 26.76 6.98
CA PRO A 474 -14.62 27.77 7.19
C PRO A 474 -14.81 28.93 6.22
N HIS A 475 -14.44 30.14 6.64
CA HIS A 475 -14.35 31.28 5.78
C HIS A 475 -13.08 31.18 4.94
N ILE A 476 -13.18 31.33 3.61
CA ILE A 476 -12.01 31.28 2.71
C ILE A 476 -11.75 32.71 2.23
N GLU A 477 -10.59 33.24 2.61
CA GLU A 477 -10.08 34.52 2.14
C GLU A 477 -9.07 34.30 1.00
N LEU A 478 -9.36 34.89 -0.15
CA LEU A 478 -8.54 34.80 -1.36
C LEU A 478 -7.48 35.90 -1.36
N VAL A 479 -6.23 35.53 -1.62
CA VAL A 479 -5.12 36.46 -1.71
C VAL A 479 -4.41 36.33 -3.06
N ASP A 480 -4.40 37.42 -3.84
CA ASP A 480 -3.61 37.53 -5.05
C ASP A 480 -2.12 37.76 -4.70
N ILE A 481 -1.33 36.68 -4.82
CA ILE A 481 0.10 36.77 -4.57
C ILE A 481 0.91 37.32 -5.76
N LYS A 482 0.33 37.48 -6.96
CA LYS A 482 1.00 38.07 -8.12
C LYS A 482 1.22 39.55 -7.90
N GLU A 483 0.19 40.26 -7.47
CA GLU A 483 0.25 41.69 -7.18
C GLU A 483 1.19 41.96 -5.99
N LEU A 484 1.03 41.21 -4.90
CA LEU A 484 1.87 41.34 -3.71
C LEU A 484 3.36 41.07 -3.99
N ALA A 485 3.66 40.12 -4.88
CA ALA A 485 5.03 39.84 -5.30
C ALA A 485 5.63 41.01 -6.12
N HIS A 486 4.84 41.61 -7.02
CA HIS A 486 5.26 42.82 -7.74
C HIS A 486 5.55 43.99 -6.80
N GLN A 487 4.72 44.18 -5.79
CA GLN A 487 4.91 45.20 -4.74
C GLN A 487 6.03 44.88 -3.72
N LYS A 488 6.69 43.72 -3.85
CA LYS A 488 7.72 43.22 -2.89
C LYS A 488 7.21 43.14 -1.42
N ARG A 489 5.90 42.86 -1.25
CA ARG A 489 5.25 42.76 0.07
C ARG A 489 5.18 41.36 0.64
N MET A 490 5.60 40.34 -0.13
CA MET A 490 5.66 38.96 0.31
C MET A 490 6.84 38.73 1.26
N GLN A 491 6.64 37.95 2.33
CA GLN A 491 7.71 37.44 3.22
C GLN A 491 7.95 35.96 2.90
N GLY A 492 8.92 35.69 2.01
CA GLY A 492 9.09 34.36 1.46
C GLY A 492 7.81 33.89 0.71
N PRO A 493 7.23 32.74 1.05
CA PRO A 493 5.98 32.27 0.45
C PRO A 493 4.71 32.84 1.12
N PHE A 494 4.85 33.71 2.14
CA PHE A 494 3.72 34.15 2.95
C PHE A 494 3.27 35.56 2.60
N SER A 495 1.98 35.75 2.39
CA SER A 495 1.35 37.05 2.22
C SER A 495 1.21 37.77 3.57
N PRO A 496 1.16 39.11 3.59
CA PRO A 496 0.92 39.86 4.82
C PRO A 496 -0.35 39.44 5.56
N ALA A 497 -1.42 39.12 4.81
CA ALA A 497 -2.68 38.61 5.37
C ALA A 497 -2.46 37.30 6.14
N LEU A 498 -1.73 36.35 5.53
CA LEU A 498 -1.46 35.06 6.16
C LEU A 498 -0.57 35.23 7.41
N VAL A 499 0.50 36.04 7.33
CA VAL A 499 1.38 36.32 8.48
C VAL A 499 0.60 36.93 9.65
N LYS A 500 -0.30 37.89 9.36
CA LYS A 500 -1.17 38.50 10.37
C LYS A 500 -2.05 37.46 11.05
N GLN A 501 -2.72 36.60 10.27
CA GLN A 501 -3.62 35.58 10.81
C GLN A 501 -2.89 34.50 11.62
N ILE A 502 -1.67 34.11 11.19
CA ILE A 502 -0.84 33.22 11.99
C ILE A 502 -0.49 33.83 13.33
N LYS A 503 -0.10 35.12 13.34
CA LYS A 503 0.24 35.84 14.58
C LYS A 503 -0.95 35.87 15.55
N GLU A 504 -2.14 36.25 15.07
CA GLU A 504 -3.37 36.30 15.85
C GLU A 504 -3.74 34.91 16.44
N ALA A 505 -3.58 33.83 15.64
CA ALA A 505 -3.84 32.48 16.11
C ALA A 505 -2.87 32.05 17.22
N LEU A 506 -1.56 32.33 17.06
CA LEU A 506 -0.53 32.01 18.06
C LEU A 506 -0.76 32.78 19.38
N GLU A 507 -1.12 34.06 19.30
CA GLU A 507 -1.47 34.90 20.48
C GLU A 507 -2.67 34.31 21.25
N CYS A 508 -3.66 33.71 20.51
CA CYS A 508 -4.79 33.02 21.10
C CYS A 508 -4.47 31.56 21.54
N LYS A 509 -3.24 31.09 21.40
CA LYS A 509 -2.83 29.69 21.65
C LYS A 509 -3.61 28.69 20.80
N GLU A 510 -4.00 29.09 19.60
CA GLU A 510 -4.64 28.24 18.60
C GLU A 510 -3.58 27.71 17.61
N GLN A 511 -3.90 26.63 16.93
CA GLN A 511 -2.97 25.95 16.03
C GLN A 511 -3.19 26.36 14.57
N VAL A 512 -2.12 26.26 13.78
CA VAL A 512 -2.11 26.61 12.36
C VAL A 512 -1.64 25.44 11.53
N ILE A 513 -2.28 25.22 10.37
CA ILE A 513 -1.83 24.28 9.33
C ILE A 513 -1.38 25.09 8.11
N LEU A 514 -0.16 24.85 7.64
CA LEU A 514 0.37 25.40 6.39
C LEU A 514 0.45 24.28 5.36
N PHE A 515 -0.36 24.39 4.33
CA PHE A 515 -0.44 23.41 3.27
C PHE A 515 0.37 23.83 2.05
N GLN A 516 1.27 22.94 1.62
CA GLN A 516 2.03 23.08 0.37
C GLN A 516 1.92 21.78 -0.45
N ASN A 517 1.36 21.84 -1.62
CA ASN A 517 1.36 20.67 -2.52
C ASN A 517 2.76 20.46 -3.12
N ARG A 518 3.43 19.37 -2.73
CA ARG A 518 4.79 19.05 -3.17
C ARG A 518 4.85 18.34 -4.53
N ARG A 519 3.74 17.85 -5.07
CA ARG A 519 3.76 17.11 -6.34
C ARG A 519 4.10 18.06 -7.49
N GLY A 520 5.38 18.00 -7.93
CA GLY A 520 5.92 18.77 -9.05
C GLY A 520 7.17 19.62 -8.74
N PHE A 521 7.47 19.90 -7.48
CA PHE A 521 8.66 20.67 -7.09
C PHE A 521 9.48 19.93 -6.03
N ALA A 522 10.31 18.98 -6.48
CA ALA A 522 11.40 18.51 -5.63
C ALA A 522 12.42 19.65 -5.45
N PRO A 523 12.98 19.88 -4.27
CA PRO A 523 14.07 20.84 -4.10
C PRO A 523 15.18 20.45 -5.08
N MET A 524 15.50 21.37 -5.98
CA MET A 524 16.49 21.17 -7.02
C MET A 524 17.55 22.27 -6.92
N ILE A 525 18.73 21.96 -7.40
CA ILE A 525 19.79 22.96 -7.60
C ILE A 525 19.66 23.53 -9.00
N GLU A 526 19.73 24.84 -9.14
CA GLU A 526 19.75 25.54 -10.42
C GLU A 526 20.92 26.52 -10.45
N CYS A 527 21.63 26.56 -11.56
CA CYS A 527 22.68 27.55 -11.76
C CYS A 527 22.07 28.95 -11.97
N HIS A 528 22.46 29.92 -11.16
CA HIS A 528 22.00 31.29 -11.27
C HIS A 528 22.31 31.90 -12.65
N THR A 529 23.46 31.56 -13.22
CA THR A 529 23.97 32.18 -14.46
C THR A 529 23.30 31.63 -15.71
N CYS A 530 23.14 30.31 -15.85
CA CYS A 530 22.67 29.67 -17.10
C CYS A 530 21.39 28.85 -16.96
N GLY A 531 20.77 28.76 -15.76
CA GLY A 531 19.56 27.98 -15.54
C GLY A 531 19.76 26.45 -15.57
N TRP A 532 21.01 25.96 -15.58
CA TRP A 532 21.29 24.52 -15.59
C TRP A 532 20.74 23.85 -14.32
N VAL A 533 20.07 22.71 -14.51
CA VAL A 533 19.54 21.88 -13.43
C VAL A 533 20.16 20.48 -13.54
N PRO A 534 20.69 19.89 -12.45
CA PRO A 534 21.27 18.55 -12.50
C PRO A 534 20.20 17.49 -12.79
N LYS A 535 20.50 16.63 -13.76
CA LYS A 535 19.64 15.50 -14.14
C LYS A 535 20.29 14.18 -13.79
N CYS A 536 19.49 13.15 -13.56
CA CYS A 536 19.97 11.79 -13.35
C CYS A 536 20.60 11.23 -14.63
N LYS A 537 21.76 10.57 -14.51
CA LYS A 537 22.43 9.92 -15.65
C LYS A 537 21.63 8.74 -16.22
N ASN A 538 20.84 8.06 -15.38
CA ASN A 538 20.08 6.88 -15.74
C ASN A 538 18.62 7.17 -16.07
N CYS A 539 18.08 8.30 -15.57
CA CYS A 539 16.68 8.72 -15.74
C CYS A 539 16.66 10.14 -16.30
N ASP A 540 15.64 10.48 -17.07
CA ASP A 540 15.48 11.84 -17.61
C ASP A 540 14.66 12.71 -16.65
N VAL A 541 15.13 12.81 -15.41
CA VAL A 541 14.47 13.58 -14.35
C VAL A 541 15.48 14.47 -13.64
N SER A 542 15.02 15.61 -13.16
CA SER A 542 15.80 16.46 -12.28
C SER A 542 16.08 15.74 -10.97
N LEU A 543 17.30 15.93 -10.43
CA LEU A 543 17.69 15.36 -9.15
C LEU A 543 17.12 16.19 -7.99
N THR A 544 16.64 15.49 -6.96
CA THR A 544 16.18 16.10 -5.73
C THR A 544 17.37 16.37 -4.81
N TYR A 545 17.49 17.59 -4.32
CA TYR A 545 18.51 17.98 -3.36
C TYR A 545 18.03 17.72 -1.92
N HIS A 546 18.81 16.98 -1.16
CA HIS A 546 18.59 16.72 0.27
C HIS A 546 19.58 17.56 1.11
N LYS A 547 19.11 18.70 1.63
CA LYS A 547 19.92 19.67 2.39
C LYS A 547 20.65 19.04 3.58
N GLY A 548 19.96 18.18 4.37
CA GLY A 548 20.55 17.54 5.55
C GLY A 548 21.70 16.58 5.25
N LEU A 549 21.77 16.04 4.03
CA LEU A 549 22.83 15.12 3.60
C LEU A 549 23.80 15.76 2.60
N ASN A 550 23.49 16.97 2.12
CA ASN A 550 24.17 17.66 1.01
C ASN A 550 24.37 16.78 -0.24
N LEU A 551 23.34 16.05 -0.61
CA LEU A 551 23.34 15.09 -1.71
C LEU A 551 22.18 15.32 -2.68
N LEU A 552 22.40 14.94 -3.94
CA LEU A 552 21.40 14.92 -4.99
C LEU A 552 20.92 13.47 -5.22
N THR A 553 19.63 13.20 -5.12
CA THR A 553 19.08 11.84 -5.26
C THR A 553 18.05 11.77 -6.36
N CYS A 554 18.11 10.73 -7.17
CA CYS A 554 17.06 10.38 -8.12
C CYS A 554 15.99 9.52 -7.44
N HIS A 555 14.75 10.02 -7.30
CA HIS A 555 13.66 9.27 -6.65
C HIS A 555 13.07 8.13 -7.52
N TYR A 556 13.53 7.99 -8.77
CA TYR A 556 13.11 6.89 -9.65
C TYR A 556 14.03 5.67 -9.58
N CYS A 557 15.35 5.91 -9.52
CA CYS A 557 16.33 4.81 -9.48
C CYS A 557 17.14 4.75 -8.18
N GLY A 558 16.95 5.69 -7.24
CA GLY A 558 17.67 5.75 -5.97
C GLY A 558 19.14 6.18 -6.07
N TYR A 559 19.65 6.44 -7.29
CA TYR A 559 21.07 6.81 -7.46
C TYR A 559 21.34 8.17 -6.85
N THR A 560 22.46 8.26 -6.11
CA THR A 560 22.86 9.45 -5.35
C THR A 560 24.11 10.08 -5.95
N TYR A 561 24.11 11.41 -6.07
CA TYR A 561 25.20 12.21 -6.61
C TYR A 561 25.65 13.25 -5.59
N GLN A 562 26.93 13.62 -5.65
CA GLN A 562 27.42 14.76 -4.89
C GLN A 562 26.98 16.06 -5.55
N VAL A 563 26.79 17.12 -4.74
CA VAL A 563 26.51 18.46 -5.26
C VAL A 563 27.77 18.98 -5.93
N PRO A 564 27.72 19.39 -7.21
CA PRO A 564 28.90 19.94 -7.89
C PRO A 564 29.29 21.29 -7.27
N ARG A 565 30.58 21.59 -7.19
CA ARG A 565 31.10 22.89 -6.65
C ARG A 565 30.91 24.04 -7.63
N SER A 566 30.81 23.74 -8.94
CA SER A 566 30.57 24.71 -10.00
C SER A 566 29.61 24.10 -11.04
N CYS A 567 28.91 24.92 -11.79
CA CYS A 567 28.02 24.49 -12.85
C CYS A 567 28.79 23.74 -13.97
N PRO A 568 28.45 22.48 -14.26
CA PRO A 568 29.14 21.76 -15.35
C PRO A 568 28.87 22.34 -16.74
N ALA A 569 27.83 23.16 -16.92
CA ALA A 569 27.45 23.75 -18.20
C ALA A 569 28.17 25.07 -18.49
N CYS A 570 28.34 25.96 -17.49
CA CYS A 570 28.94 27.29 -17.71
C CYS A 570 30.09 27.65 -16.76
N GLY A 571 30.47 26.75 -15.83
CA GLY A 571 31.53 27.02 -14.83
C GLY A 571 31.12 27.95 -13.70
N GLY A 572 29.91 28.51 -13.69
CA GLY A 572 29.44 29.42 -12.64
C GLY A 572 29.37 28.74 -11.28
N VAL A 573 29.81 29.47 -10.23
CA VAL A 573 29.88 28.94 -8.85
C VAL A 573 28.62 29.17 -8.03
N GLU A 574 27.71 30.00 -8.50
CA GLU A 574 26.44 30.30 -7.82
C GLU A 574 25.39 29.28 -8.20
N LEU A 575 25.30 28.22 -7.39
CA LEU A 575 24.24 27.21 -7.49
C LEU A 575 23.16 27.53 -6.46
N MET A 576 21.99 27.94 -6.92
CA MET A 576 20.87 28.30 -6.07
C MET A 576 19.98 27.09 -5.82
N HIS A 577 19.50 26.96 -4.59
CA HIS A 577 18.44 26.01 -4.25
C HIS A 577 17.11 26.57 -4.73
N ARG A 578 16.52 25.95 -5.76
CA ARG A 578 15.14 26.25 -6.18
C ARG A 578 14.19 25.15 -5.73
N GLY A 579 13.04 25.57 -5.28
CA GLY A 579 11.93 24.72 -4.83
C GLY A 579 11.51 25.14 -3.42
N PHE A 580 10.24 25.51 -3.28
CA PHE A 580 9.62 25.69 -1.99
C PHE A 580 9.27 24.29 -1.44
N GLY A 581 10.27 23.52 -1.02
CA GLY A 581 10.06 22.32 -0.22
C GLY A 581 9.51 22.70 1.15
N THR A 582 8.80 21.77 1.79
CA THR A 582 8.33 21.95 3.18
C THR A 582 9.45 22.33 4.17
N GLU A 583 10.69 21.94 3.88
CA GLU A 583 11.88 22.29 4.65
C GLU A 583 12.18 23.78 4.61
N ARG A 584 12.12 24.42 3.44
CA ARG A 584 12.31 25.86 3.32
C ARG A 584 11.19 26.65 3.97
N ILE A 585 9.94 26.16 3.84
CA ILE A 585 8.78 26.77 4.51
C ILE A 585 8.97 26.73 6.02
N GLU A 586 9.51 25.62 6.56
CA GLU A 586 9.86 25.48 7.96
C GLU A 586 10.94 26.49 8.39
N ASP A 587 12.01 26.65 7.59
CA ASP A 587 13.06 27.62 7.86
C ASP A 587 12.52 29.07 7.83
N ASP A 588 11.74 29.41 6.78
CA ASP A 588 11.19 30.76 6.61
C ASP A 588 10.20 31.12 7.74
N ILE A 589 9.32 30.17 8.14
CA ILE A 589 8.32 30.44 9.20
C ILE A 589 8.99 30.56 10.59
N LYS A 590 10.04 29.80 10.85
CA LYS A 590 10.82 29.92 12.10
C LYS A 590 11.57 31.25 12.22
N GLN A 591 11.94 31.87 11.09
CA GLN A 591 12.51 33.21 11.11
C GLN A 591 11.48 34.29 11.44
N ILE A 592 10.22 34.11 10.97
CA ILE A 592 9.13 35.05 11.23
C ILE A 592 8.58 34.89 12.65
N PHE A 593 8.46 33.62 13.13
CA PHE A 593 7.93 33.29 14.45
C PHE A 593 8.90 32.38 15.22
N PRO A 594 10.00 32.94 15.79
CA PRO A 594 11.05 32.14 16.46
C PRO A 594 10.57 31.35 17.67
N GLU A 595 9.53 31.84 18.36
CA GLU A 595 8.96 31.22 19.57
C GLU A 595 7.97 30.06 19.24
N ALA A 596 7.49 29.98 18.01
CA ALA A 596 6.51 28.98 17.63
C ALA A 596 7.14 27.59 17.45
N LYS A 597 6.48 26.56 17.97
CA LYS A 597 6.88 25.16 17.79
C LYS A 597 6.35 24.67 16.46
N VAL A 598 7.24 24.49 15.51
CA VAL A 598 6.93 24.09 14.13
C VAL A 598 7.26 22.61 13.93
N ALA A 599 6.33 21.85 13.37
CA ALA A 599 6.55 20.48 12.91
C ALA A 599 6.26 20.32 11.42
N ARG A 600 6.94 19.38 10.78
CA ARG A 600 6.77 19.06 9.37
C ARG A 600 6.25 17.65 9.19
N MET A 601 5.22 17.51 8.34
CA MET A 601 4.60 16.24 7.96
C MET A 601 4.69 16.01 6.45
N ASP A 602 5.74 15.35 6.01
CA ASP A 602 5.98 14.95 4.63
C ASP A 602 6.58 13.55 4.54
N LEU A 603 6.86 13.07 3.31
CA LEU A 603 7.42 11.72 3.10
C LEU A 603 8.78 11.51 3.78
N ASP A 604 9.58 12.58 3.97
CA ASP A 604 10.90 12.46 4.55
C ASP A 604 10.82 12.33 6.07
N THR A 605 9.91 13.06 6.70
CA THR A 605 9.70 13.05 8.17
C THR A 605 8.82 11.87 8.63
N THR A 606 8.05 11.26 7.73
CA THR A 606 7.07 10.20 8.05
C THR A 606 7.41 8.84 7.45
N ARG A 607 8.69 8.54 7.25
CA ARG A 607 9.16 7.26 6.68
C ARG A 607 8.77 6.04 7.52
N THR A 608 8.69 6.21 8.83
CA THR A 608 8.25 5.15 9.75
C THR A 608 6.86 5.45 10.32
N ARG A 609 6.11 4.40 10.62
CA ARG A 609 4.79 4.51 11.26
C ARG A 609 4.87 5.27 12.59
N THR A 610 5.86 4.97 13.41
CA THR A 610 6.07 5.61 14.72
C THR A 610 6.35 7.10 14.61
N ALA A 611 7.13 7.55 13.60
CA ALA A 611 7.39 8.97 13.36
C ALA A 611 6.10 9.71 12.95
N TYR A 612 5.30 9.12 12.06
CA TYR A 612 4.01 9.66 11.65
C TYR A 612 3.04 9.80 12.84
N GLU A 613 2.83 8.72 13.61
CA GLU A 613 1.96 8.72 14.79
C GLU A 613 2.41 9.72 15.85
N LYS A 614 3.72 9.89 16.06
CA LYS A 614 4.27 10.86 17.00
C LYS A 614 3.96 12.30 16.60
N ILE A 615 4.16 12.69 15.33
CA ILE A 615 3.87 14.05 14.85
C ILE A 615 2.39 14.39 15.07
N ILE A 616 1.48 13.45 14.76
CA ILE A 616 0.05 13.64 14.97
C ILE A 616 -0.27 13.79 16.45
N ALA A 617 0.22 12.90 17.30
CA ALA A 617 -0.03 12.94 18.74
C ALA A 617 0.52 14.24 19.38
N ASP A 618 1.71 14.69 18.99
CA ASP A 618 2.29 15.93 19.49
C ASP A 618 1.47 17.17 19.04
N PHE A 619 0.91 17.15 17.84
CA PHE A 619 0.04 18.21 17.35
C PHE A 619 -1.33 18.19 18.05
N GLU A 620 -1.96 17.02 18.20
CA GLU A 620 -3.25 16.86 18.95
C GLU A 620 -3.13 17.31 20.42
N GLN A 621 -1.98 17.07 21.04
CA GLN A 621 -1.73 17.46 22.44
C GLN A 621 -1.31 18.93 22.60
N GLY A 622 -1.30 19.73 21.52
CA GLY A 622 -0.90 21.14 21.58
C GLY A 622 0.60 21.37 21.84
N LYS A 623 1.43 20.36 21.64
CA LYS A 623 2.91 20.49 21.75
C LYS A 623 3.55 21.15 20.52
N THR A 624 2.81 21.25 19.43
CA THR A 624 3.19 21.86 18.16
C THR A 624 2.16 22.93 17.82
N ASP A 625 2.63 24.13 17.48
CA ASP A 625 1.77 25.28 17.19
C ASP A 625 1.46 25.39 15.69
N ILE A 626 2.46 25.13 14.84
CA ILE A 626 2.35 25.20 13.38
C ILE A 626 2.71 23.85 12.77
N LEU A 627 1.78 23.25 12.03
CA LEU A 627 2.02 22.05 11.26
C LEU A 627 2.15 22.37 9.77
N ILE A 628 3.34 22.14 9.22
CA ILE A 628 3.59 22.29 7.78
C ILE A 628 3.44 20.93 7.12
N GLY A 629 2.60 20.81 6.10
CA GLY A 629 2.43 19.53 5.47
C GLY A 629 2.03 19.55 4.01
N THR A 630 2.14 18.36 3.41
CA THR A 630 1.70 18.06 2.05
C THR A 630 0.31 17.42 2.11
N GLN A 631 -0.08 16.65 1.10
CA GLN A 631 -1.36 15.90 1.09
C GLN A 631 -1.61 15.03 2.33
N MET A 632 -0.60 14.79 3.15
CA MET A 632 -0.74 13.98 4.38
C MET A 632 -1.57 14.70 5.46
N VAL A 633 -1.51 16.03 5.53
CA VAL A 633 -2.30 16.81 6.51
C VAL A 633 -3.77 16.97 6.13
N SER A 634 -4.12 16.71 4.87
CA SER A 634 -5.49 16.86 4.39
C SER A 634 -6.41 15.68 4.74
N LYS A 635 -5.87 14.53 5.16
CA LYS A 635 -6.58 13.26 5.17
C LYS A 635 -6.63 12.59 6.56
N GLY A 636 -7.82 12.12 6.93
CA GLY A 636 -8.03 11.19 8.06
C GLY A 636 -7.66 11.72 9.45
N LEU A 637 -7.36 13.01 9.57
CA LEU A 637 -6.97 13.65 10.84
C LEU A 637 -8.06 14.59 11.31
N ASP A 638 -8.29 14.59 12.59
CA ASP A 638 -9.29 15.43 13.24
C ASP A 638 -8.63 16.27 14.34
N PHE A 639 -8.46 17.57 14.10
CA PHE A 639 -7.78 18.48 15.01
C PHE A 639 -8.75 19.52 15.57
N ASP A 640 -8.91 19.55 16.88
CA ASP A 640 -9.88 20.40 17.56
C ASP A 640 -9.46 21.88 17.72
N HIS A 641 -8.16 22.17 17.63
CA HIS A 641 -7.59 23.49 17.96
C HIS A 641 -7.08 24.28 16.75
N VAL A 642 -7.33 23.80 15.52
CA VAL A 642 -6.88 24.48 14.30
C VAL A 642 -7.86 25.59 13.91
N SER A 643 -7.41 26.84 14.00
CA SER A 643 -8.19 28.03 13.64
C SER A 643 -7.85 28.55 12.23
N VAL A 644 -6.59 28.47 11.84
CA VAL A 644 -6.09 28.99 10.56
C VAL A 644 -5.47 27.90 9.70
N VAL A 645 -5.85 27.89 8.45
CA VAL A 645 -5.24 27.05 7.41
C VAL A 645 -4.70 27.92 6.30
N GLY A 646 -3.41 27.84 6.00
CA GLY A 646 -2.78 28.56 4.88
C GLY A 646 -2.53 27.63 3.69
N ILE A 647 -3.16 27.86 2.55
CA ILE A 647 -2.83 27.21 1.28
C ILE A 647 -1.83 28.11 0.57
N LEU A 648 -0.54 27.73 0.60
CA LEU A 648 0.55 28.63 0.20
C LEU A 648 0.62 28.90 -1.30
N ASN A 649 0.23 27.95 -2.14
CA ASN A 649 0.23 28.11 -3.59
C ASN A 649 -0.74 27.14 -4.27
N ALA A 650 -1.91 27.64 -4.67
CA ALA A 650 -2.91 26.86 -5.39
C ALA A 650 -2.50 26.57 -6.84
N ASP A 651 -1.71 27.44 -7.48
CA ASP A 651 -1.34 27.32 -8.89
C ASP A 651 -0.56 26.04 -9.21
N THR A 652 0.19 25.53 -8.26
CA THR A 652 0.94 24.26 -8.43
C THR A 652 0.04 23.04 -8.64
N MET A 653 -1.20 23.10 -8.17
CA MET A 653 -2.21 22.06 -8.38
C MET A 653 -2.96 22.26 -9.68
N LEU A 654 -3.27 23.51 -10.00
CA LEU A 654 -4.05 23.92 -11.16
C LEU A 654 -3.29 23.73 -12.49
N ASN A 655 -1.99 24.01 -12.48
CA ASN A 655 -1.13 23.97 -13.67
C ASN A 655 -0.52 22.58 -13.96
N PHE A 656 -1.00 21.54 -13.29
CA PHE A 656 -0.54 20.18 -13.58
C PHE A 656 -1.08 19.73 -14.95
N PRO A 657 -0.24 19.14 -15.84
CA PRO A 657 -0.65 18.78 -17.20
C PRO A 657 -1.48 17.48 -17.23
N ASP A 658 -2.65 17.50 -16.62
CA ASP A 658 -3.62 16.41 -16.57
C ASP A 658 -5.04 16.99 -16.67
N PHE A 659 -5.93 16.35 -17.42
CA PHE A 659 -7.31 16.80 -17.60
C PHE A 659 -8.12 16.78 -16.29
N ARG A 660 -7.65 16.11 -15.25
CA ARG A 660 -8.24 16.09 -13.89
C ARG A 660 -7.64 17.16 -12.97
N SER A 661 -6.77 18.05 -13.47
CA SER A 661 -6.07 19.01 -12.60
C SER A 661 -7.01 19.88 -11.77
N TYR A 662 -8.09 20.40 -12.37
CA TYR A 662 -9.07 21.23 -11.67
C TYR A 662 -9.92 20.44 -10.68
N GLU A 663 -10.38 19.25 -11.05
CA GLU A 663 -11.07 18.33 -10.14
C GLU A 663 -10.21 18.01 -8.90
N ARG A 664 -8.96 17.62 -9.12
CA ARG A 664 -8.03 17.27 -8.04
C ARG A 664 -7.66 18.47 -7.17
N ALA A 665 -7.49 19.64 -7.79
CA ALA A 665 -7.22 20.88 -7.07
C ALA A 665 -8.40 21.23 -6.15
N PHE A 666 -9.64 21.18 -6.68
CA PHE A 666 -10.85 21.39 -5.88
C PHE A 666 -10.93 20.41 -4.72
N GLN A 667 -10.83 19.11 -4.97
CA GLN A 667 -10.89 18.05 -3.96
C GLN A 667 -9.89 18.28 -2.84
N LEU A 668 -8.65 18.58 -3.19
CA LEU A 668 -7.57 18.77 -2.22
C LEU A 668 -7.75 20.08 -1.43
N MET A 669 -8.09 21.19 -2.09
CA MET A 669 -8.34 22.47 -1.42
C MET A 669 -9.54 22.39 -0.47
N ALA A 670 -10.63 21.75 -0.90
CA ALA A 670 -11.83 21.55 -0.07
C ALA A 670 -11.54 20.66 1.15
N GLN A 671 -10.74 19.59 0.99
CA GLN A 671 -10.33 18.74 2.10
C GLN A 671 -9.44 19.48 3.11
N VAL A 672 -8.47 20.25 2.63
CA VAL A 672 -7.56 21.04 3.46
C VAL A 672 -8.34 22.14 4.18
N ALA A 673 -9.22 22.85 3.47
CA ALA A 673 -10.11 23.86 4.05
C ALA A 673 -10.99 23.25 5.16
N GLY A 674 -11.48 22.05 4.94
CA GLY A 674 -12.30 21.34 5.94
C GLY A 674 -11.60 21.05 7.28
N ARG A 675 -10.27 21.26 7.38
CA ARG A 675 -9.51 21.13 8.64
C ARG A 675 -9.58 22.39 9.52
N ALA A 676 -9.95 23.55 8.96
CA ALA A 676 -10.12 24.78 9.73
C ALA A 676 -11.48 24.80 10.43
N GLY A 677 -11.50 25.18 11.70
CA GLY A 677 -12.69 25.46 12.49
C GLY A 677 -13.41 24.23 13.03
N ARG A 678 -13.47 24.11 14.35
CA ARG A 678 -14.28 23.14 15.10
C ARG A 678 -14.61 23.70 16.49
N LYS A 679 -15.56 23.07 17.21
CA LYS A 679 -15.96 23.45 18.55
C LYS A 679 -16.35 24.93 18.70
N ASN A 680 -17.39 25.35 17.97
CA ASN A 680 -18.06 26.64 18.11
C ASN A 680 -17.34 27.87 17.48
N LYS A 681 -16.20 27.70 16.78
CA LYS A 681 -15.56 28.78 16.01
C LYS A 681 -15.52 28.44 14.52
N GLN A 682 -15.92 29.40 13.69
CA GLN A 682 -15.69 29.32 12.25
C GLN A 682 -14.19 29.45 11.98
N GLY A 683 -13.60 28.46 11.29
CA GLY A 683 -12.20 28.51 10.90
C GLY A 683 -11.95 29.49 9.74
N LEU A 684 -10.71 29.89 9.60
CA LEU A 684 -10.23 30.77 8.52
C LEU A 684 -9.27 30.00 7.61
N VAL A 685 -9.47 30.13 6.30
CA VAL A 685 -8.56 29.60 5.29
C VAL A 685 -8.02 30.75 4.45
N ILE A 686 -6.70 30.90 4.39
CA ILE A 686 -6.06 31.84 3.50
C ILE A 686 -5.59 31.08 2.25
N LEU A 687 -6.25 31.36 1.12
CA LEU A 687 -5.94 30.74 -0.16
C LEU A 687 -5.11 31.70 -1.01
N GLN A 688 -3.84 31.37 -1.22
CA GLN A 688 -2.90 32.16 -2.02
C GLN A 688 -2.81 31.62 -3.45
N THR A 689 -3.01 32.49 -4.45
CA THR A 689 -2.90 32.14 -5.87
C THR A 689 -2.46 33.34 -6.72
N LYS A 690 -1.84 33.07 -7.87
CA LYS A 690 -1.54 34.05 -8.93
C LYS A 690 -2.67 34.21 -9.93
N SER A 691 -3.68 33.35 -9.84
CA SER A 691 -4.78 33.26 -10.81
C SER A 691 -6.14 33.32 -10.07
N PRO A 692 -6.46 34.45 -9.41
CA PRO A 692 -7.66 34.57 -8.56
C PRO A 692 -8.98 34.43 -9.36
N ASP A 693 -8.98 34.77 -10.64
CA ASP A 693 -10.18 34.79 -11.48
C ASP A 693 -10.58 33.43 -12.05
N LEU A 694 -9.80 32.36 -11.77
CA LEU A 694 -10.13 31.03 -12.28
C LEU A 694 -11.45 30.51 -11.66
N PRO A 695 -12.39 29.97 -12.46
CA PRO A 695 -13.67 29.46 -11.96
C PRO A 695 -13.54 28.49 -10.82
N VAL A 696 -12.56 27.58 -10.88
CA VAL A 696 -12.33 26.59 -9.83
C VAL A 696 -11.96 27.20 -8.46
N ILE A 697 -11.31 28.38 -8.44
CA ILE A 697 -11.00 29.10 -7.20
C ILE A 697 -12.30 29.57 -6.55
N HIS A 698 -13.21 30.18 -7.34
CA HIS A 698 -14.52 30.60 -6.85
C HIS A 698 -15.38 29.43 -6.40
N GLN A 699 -15.35 28.31 -7.12
CA GLN A 699 -16.05 27.08 -6.72
C GLN A 699 -15.55 26.54 -5.38
N VAL A 700 -14.22 26.57 -5.14
CA VAL A 700 -13.64 26.18 -3.84
C VAL A 700 -14.11 27.14 -2.72
N MET A 701 -14.09 28.44 -2.95
CA MET A 701 -14.51 29.45 -1.96
C MET A 701 -15.97 29.26 -1.51
N HIS A 702 -16.84 28.87 -2.45
CA HIS A 702 -18.26 28.65 -2.17
C HIS A 702 -18.61 27.18 -1.87
N ASN A 703 -17.61 26.28 -1.88
CA ASN A 703 -17.79 24.82 -1.78
C ASN A 703 -18.82 24.29 -2.81
N ASP A 704 -18.78 24.85 -4.02
CA ASP A 704 -19.73 24.57 -5.10
C ASP A 704 -19.19 23.42 -5.99
N TYR A 705 -19.38 22.20 -5.52
CA TYR A 705 -19.01 20.99 -6.26
C TYR A 705 -19.89 20.80 -7.51
N GLU A 706 -21.15 21.19 -7.44
CA GLU A 706 -22.10 20.95 -8.53
C GLU A 706 -21.72 21.77 -9.78
N GLN A 707 -21.37 23.05 -9.63
CA GLN A 707 -20.88 23.87 -10.74
C GLN A 707 -19.56 23.32 -11.30
N LEU A 708 -18.61 22.92 -10.44
CA LEU A 708 -17.38 22.26 -10.90
C LEU A 708 -17.69 21.03 -11.75
N TYR A 709 -18.62 20.19 -11.30
CA TYR A 709 -19.01 18.98 -12.01
C TYR A 709 -19.53 19.28 -13.42
N TYR A 710 -20.43 20.25 -13.58
CA TYR A 710 -20.95 20.61 -14.90
C TYR A 710 -19.88 21.22 -15.82
N ASP A 711 -19.02 22.08 -15.31
CA ASP A 711 -17.90 22.65 -16.07
C ASP A 711 -16.95 21.56 -16.55
N GLN A 712 -16.60 20.64 -15.65
CA GLN A 712 -15.73 19.50 -15.98
C GLN A 712 -16.38 18.53 -16.98
N LEU A 713 -17.70 18.29 -16.90
CA LEU A 713 -18.39 17.44 -17.86
C LEU A 713 -18.36 18.04 -19.27
N ALA A 714 -18.62 19.33 -19.41
CA ALA A 714 -18.60 20.02 -20.70
C ALA A 714 -17.21 19.92 -21.37
N GLU A 715 -16.14 20.18 -20.60
CA GLU A 715 -14.76 20.06 -21.07
C GLU A 715 -14.42 18.63 -21.48
N ARG A 716 -14.77 17.63 -20.65
CA ARG A 716 -14.47 16.22 -20.91
C ARG A 716 -15.23 15.64 -22.10
N GLN A 717 -16.44 16.12 -22.36
CA GLN A 717 -17.19 15.76 -23.57
C GLN A 717 -16.50 16.30 -24.82
N MET A 718 -16.09 17.57 -24.82
CA MET A 718 -15.40 18.23 -25.93
C MET A 718 -14.07 17.50 -26.27
N PHE A 719 -13.27 17.16 -25.26
CA PHE A 719 -11.95 16.57 -25.44
C PHE A 719 -11.92 15.05 -25.42
N LYS A 720 -13.07 14.38 -25.41
CA LYS A 720 -13.19 12.91 -25.43
C LYS A 720 -12.49 12.26 -24.24
N TYR A 721 -12.83 12.67 -23.01
CA TYR A 721 -12.34 12.13 -21.76
C TYR A 721 -13.42 11.36 -20.97
N PRO A 722 -13.02 10.56 -19.94
CA PRO A 722 -14.00 9.97 -19.02
C PRO A 722 -14.88 11.04 -18.33
N PRO A 723 -16.19 10.80 -18.14
CA PRO A 723 -16.92 9.53 -18.25
C PRO A 723 -17.39 9.13 -19.64
N TYR A 724 -17.24 9.94 -20.67
CA TYR A 724 -17.75 9.67 -22.02
C TYR A 724 -16.89 8.67 -22.79
N TYR A 725 -15.59 8.64 -22.50
CA TYR A 725 -14.61 7.76 -23.11
C TYR A 725 -13.84 6.99 -22.04
N ARG A 726 -13.31 5.84 -22.42
CA ARG A 726 -12.32 5.10 -21.62
C ARG A 726 -10.94 5.36 -22.17
N LEU A 727 -9.95 5.43 -21.28
CA LEU A 727 -8.56 5.66 -21.66
C LEU A 727 -7.74 4.40 -21.42
N ILE A 728 -6.88 4.06 -22.38
CA ILE A 728 -5.84 3.06 -22.22
C ILE A 728 -4.53 3.70 -22.65
N TYR A 729 -3.56 3.78 -21.75
CA TYR A 729 -2.21 4.19 -22.09
C TYR A 729 -1.39 2.96 -22.48
N VAL A 730 -0.69 3.04 -23.60
CA VAL A 730 0.21 2.02 -24.11
C VAL A 730 1.62 2.56 -23.97
N TYR A 731 2.44 1.89 -23.15
CA TYR A 731 3.81 2.28 -22.92
C TYR A 731 4.75 1.28 -23.57
N LEU A 732 5.78 1.80 -24.26
CA LEU A 732 6.88 1.04 -24.83
C LEU A 732 8.17 1.47 -24.14
N LYS A 733 9.01 0.51 -23.78
CA LYS A 733 10.33 0.76 -23.18
C LYS A 733 11.43 -0.03 -23.89
N HIS A 734 12.54 0.62 -24.19
CA HIS A 734 13.71 -0.04 -24.77
C HIS A 734 15.01 0.68 -24.37
N ARG A 735 16.15 -0.04 -24.39
CA ARG A 735 17.46 0.53 -24.06
C ARG A 735 18.02 1.45 -25.15
N LYS A 736 17.67 1.18 -26.42
CA LYS A 736 18.07 1.97 -27.57
C LYS A 736 16.90 2.80 -28.06
N GLU A 737 17.11 4.11 -28.19
CA GLU A 737 16.04 5.05 -28.55
C GLU A 737 15.59 4.89 -29.99
N ASP A 738 16.52 4.64 -30.93
CA ASP A 738 16.24 4.39 -32.36
C ASP A 738 15.31 3.19 -32.58
N ILE A 739 15.58 2.07 -31.86
CA ILE A 739 14.71 0.88 -31.93
C ILE A 739 13.34 1.17 -31.29
N LEU A 740 13.31 1.92 -30.19
CA LEU A 740 12.06 2.32 -29.55
C LEU A 740 11.21 3.18 -30.47
N ASP A 741 11.82 4.15 -31.16
CA ASP A 741 11.11 5.05 -32.07
C ASP A 741 10.50 4.26 -33.23
N LEU A 742 11.29 3.40 -33.88
CA LEU A 742 10.81 2.53 -34.95
C LEU A 742 9.67 1.60 -34.49
N ALA A 743 9.83 0.95 -33.34
CA ALA A 743 8.81 0.06 -32.78
C ALA A 743 7.51 0.81 -32.44
N ALA A 744 7.62 2.03 -31.86
CA ALA A 744 6.49 2.85 -31.50
C ALA A 744 5.70 3.32 -32.72
N ASP A 745 6.41 3.77 -33.78
CA ASP A 745 5.78 4.19 -35.03
C ASP A 745 5.12 3.01 -35.75
N THR A 746 5.77 1.85 -35.77
CA THR A 746 5.21 0.62 -36.37
C THR A 746 3.95 0.17 -35.61
N MET A 747 3.99 0.16 -34.27
CA MET A 747 2.84 -0.20 -33.43
C MET A 747 1.70 0.80 -33.60
N ALA A 748 1.99 2.10 -33.64
CA ALA A 748 0.99 3.16 -33.85
C ALA A 748 0.29 3.01 -35.21
N ALA A 749 1.04 2.73 -36.27
CA ALA A 749 0.47 2.50 -37.61
C ALA A 749 -0.47 1.29 -37.63
N GLN A 750 -0.08 0.18 -37.02
CA GLN A 750 -0.93 -1.01 -36.90
C GLN A 750 -2.17 -0.73 -36.05
N LEU A 751 -2.01 -0.06 -34.91
CA LEU A 751 -3.16 0.28 -34.06
C LEU A 751 -4.15 1.22 -34.78
N ARG A 752 -3.67 2.21 -35.53
CA ARG A 752 -4.52 3.12 -36.31
C ARG A 752 -5.24 2.42 -37.46
N SER A 753 -4.68 1.36 -38.03
CA SER A 753 -5.39 0.62 -39.09
C SER A 753 -6.70 -0.02 -38.61
N GLY A 754 -6.81 -0.41 -37.32
CA GLY A 754 -8.02 -0.98 -36.76
C GLY A 754 -8.83 -0.02 -35.87
N LEU A 755 -8.18 0.94 -35.23
CA LEU A 755 -8.81 1.85 -34.27
C LEU A 755 -8.96 3.31 -34.76
N GLY A 756 -8.34 3.66 -35.90
CA GLY A 756 -8.41 4.99 -36.49
C GLY A 756 -7.91 6.09 -35.57
N ASP A 757 -8.65 7.22 -35.54
CA ASP A 757 -8.33 8.43 -34.76
C ASP A 757 -8.42 8.26 -33.24
N ARG A 758 -8.79 7.08 -32.76
CA ARG A 758 -8.77 6.75 -31.33
C ARG A 758 -7.36 6.63 -30.75
N VAL A 759 -6.34 6.52 -31.61
CA VAL A 759 -4.94 6.33 -31.23
C VAL A 759 -4.15 7.63 -31.40
N LEU A 760 -3.73 8.20 -30.27
CA LEU A 760 -2.92 9.41 -30.18
C LEU A 760 -1.46 9.07 -29.82
N GLY A 761 -0.50 9.84 -30.31
CA GLY A 761 0.93 9.60 -30.15
C GLY A 761 1.51 8.73 -31.29
N PRO A 762 2.72 8.17 -31.19
CA PRO A 762 3.53 8.02 -29.97
C PRO A 762 4.27 9.29 -29.54
N ASP A 763 4.24 9.59 -28.25
CA ASP A 763 4.91 10.77 -27.67
C ASP A 763 5.85 10.37 -26.53
N LYS A 764 6.81 11.25 -26.22
CA LYS A 764 7.65 11.10 -25.03
C LYS A 764 6.84 11.53 -23.78
N PRO A 765 6.69 10.68 -22.77
CA PRO A 765 6.07 11.09 -21.51
C PRO A 765 6.96 12.12 -20.78
N PRO A 766 6.45 12.83 -19.74
CA PRO A 766 7.24 13.79 -18.96
C PRO A 766 8.54 13.21 -18.41
N VAL A 767 8.55 11.93 -18.07
CA VAL A 767 9.75 11.15 -17.75
C VAL A 767 10.03 10.20 -18.90
N ALA A 768 10.86 10.65 -19.81
CA ALA A 768 11.16 9.93 -21.06
C ALA A 768 12.21 8.80 -20.92
N ARG A 769 12.90 8.70 -19.75
CA ARG A 769 13.89 7.63 -19.49
C ARG A 769 13.94 7.27 -18.00
N ILE A 770 13.89 5.98 -17.70
CA ILE A 770 14.03 5.42 -16.35
C ILE A 770 14.98 4.23 -16.38
N GLN A 771 16.00 4.18 -15.52
CA GLN A 771 16.93 3.07 -15.38
C GLN A 771 17.52 2.60 -16.73
N THR A 772 18.03 3.53 -17.54
CA THR A 772 18.58 3.28 -18.89
C THR A 772 17.55 2.90 -19.97
N LEU A 773 16.26 2.78 -19.66
CA LEU A 773 15.18 2.50 -20.59
C LEU A 773 14.54 3.81 -21.07
N PHE A 774 14.55 4.05 -22.36
CA PHE A 774 13.76 5.09 -23.01
C PHE A 774 12.29 4.69 -23.06
N ILE A 775 11.38 5.66 -23.00
CA ILE A 775 9.93 5.44 -22.88
C ILE A 775 9.18 6.24 -23.95
N LYS A 776 8.27 5.57 -24.65
CA LYS A 776 7.25 6.18 -25.51
C LYS A 776 5.86 5.82 -24.98
N LYS A 777 4.91 6.70 -25.21
CA LYS A 777 3.52 6.53 -24.78
C LYS A 777 2.57 6.81 -25.93
N MET A 778 1.56 5.95 -26.08
CA MET A 778 0.37 6.21 -26.89
C MET A 778 -0.87 6.23 -26.00
N ILE A 779 -1.91 6.92 -26.46
CA ILE A 779 -3.20 7.02 -25.76
C ILE A 779 -4.27 6.46 -26.69
N VAL A 780 -5.02 5.49 -26.19
CA VAL A 780 -6.20 4.95 -26.90
C VAL A 780 -7.45 5.44 -26.18
N LYS A 781 -8.32 6.19 -26.89
CA LYS A 781 -9.61 6.70 -26.41
C LYS A 781 -10.73 5.84 -26.98
N VAL A 782 -11.50 5.20 -26.13
CA VAL A 782 -12.56 4.26 -26.51
C VAL A 782 -13.90 4.77 -26.01
N GLU A 783 -14.88 4.90 -26.89
CA GLU A 783 -16.24 5.31 -26.55
C GLU A 783 -16.89 4.33 -25.56
N GLN A 784 -17.75 4.82 -24.68
CA GLN A 784 -18.44 4.00 -23.66
C GLN A 784 -19.24 2.83 -24.23
N ASN A 785 -19.85 3.02 -25.40
CA ASN A 785 -20.66 2.02 -26.10
C ASN A 785 -19.85 1.01 -26.93
N ALA A 786 -18.55 1.25 -27.12
CA ALA A 786 -17.67 0.33 -27.85
C ALA A 786 -17.31 -0.90 -27.00
N SER A 787 -17.12 -2.04 -27.68
CA SER A 787 -16.70 -3.29 -27.02
C SER A 787 -15.25 -3.21 -26.54
N ILE A 788 -15.07 -2.97 -25.28
CA ILE A 788 -13.72 -2.91 -24.66
C ILE A 788 -12.97 -4.24 -24.81
N LYS A 789 -13.68 -5.37 -24.84
CA LYS A 789 -13.07 -6.68 -25.06
C LYS A 789 -12.40 -6.75 -26.44
N LYS A 790 -13.11 -6.34 -27.49
CA LYS A 790 -12.54 -6.32 -28.86
C LYS A 790 -11.32 -5.41 -28.96
N VAL A 791 -11.36 -4.24 -28.29
CA VAL A 791 -10.21 -3.33 -28.27
C VAL A 791 -9.01 -3.96 -27.57
N ARG A 792 -9.21 -4.60 -26.42
CA ARG A 792 -8.15 -5.29 -25.68
C ARG A 792 -7.55 -6.45 -26.47
N ASP A 793 -8.40 -7.28 -27.09
CA ASP A 793 -7.96 -8.41 -27.93
C ASP A 793 -7.12 -7.91 -29.09
N TYR A 794 -7.53 -6.78 -29.71
CA TYR A 794 -6.77 -6.16 -30.80
C TYR A 794 -5.42 -5.59 -30.33
N LEU A 795 -5.38 -4.90 -29.19
CA LEU A 795 -4.14 -4.39 -28.59
C LEU A 795 -3.14 -5.53 -28.33
N LEU A 796 -3.60 -6.65 -27.77
CA LEU A 796 -2.76 -7.83 -27.50
C LEU A 796 -2.32 -8.55 -28.79
N ALA A 797 -3.15 -8.57 -29.84
CA ALA A 797 -2.79 -9.11 -31.15
C ALA A 797 -1.69 -8.30 -31.80
N VAL A 798 -1.81 -6.95 -31.81
CA VAL A 798 -0.78 -6.06 -32.34
C VAL A 798 0.52 -6.17 -31.53
N GLN A 799 0.44 -6.23 -30.21
CA GLN A 799 1.63 -6.44 -29.37
C GLN A 799 2.36 -7.74 -29.74
N ARG A 800 1.64 -8.85 -29.92
CA ARG A 800 2.24 -10.14 -30.31
C ARG A 800 2.94 -10.02 -31.66
N ALA A 801 2.27 -9.45 -32.66
CA ALA A 801 2.85 -9.27 -34.01
C ALA A 801 4.12 -8.41 -33.99
N ILE A 802 4.18 -7.35 -33.14
CA ILE A 802 5.39 -6.53 -32.99
C ILE A 802 6.52 -7.33 -32.32
N LEU A 803 6.24 -8.11 -31.28
CA LEU A 803 7.26 -8.86 -30.53
C LEU A 803 7.77 -10.11 -31.28
N GLU A 804 7.08 -10.57 -32.32
CA GLU A 804 7.54 -11.62 -33.23
C GLU A 804 8.68 -11.14 -34.16
N ASP A 805 8.77 -9.83 -34.41
CA ASP A 805 9.89 -9.25 -35.17
C ASP A 805 11.17 -9.27 -34.31
N GLU A 806 12.22 -9.90 -34.80
CA GLU A 806 13.50 -10.05 -34.11
C GLU A 806 14.11 -8.71 -33.64
N ARG A 807 13.87 -7.64 -34.40
CA ARG A 807 14.34 -6.27 -34.07
C ARG A 807 13.73 -5.76 -32.77
N PHE A 808 12.52 -6.19 -32.44
CA PHE A 808 11.74 -5.71 -31.29
C PHE A 808 11.63 -6.73 -30.15
N ARG A 809 12.30 -7.87 -30.22
CA ARG A 809 12.22 -8.96 -29.23
C ARG A 809 12.53 -8.52 -27.79
N SER A 810 13.36 -7.48 -27.60
CA SER A 810 13.69 -6.91 -26.27
C SER A 810 12.83 -5.72 -25.87
N LEU A 811 11.81 -5.38 -26.67
CA LEU A 811 10.86 -4.32 -26.36
C LEU A 811 9.96 -4.73 -25.17
N LEU A 812 9.82 -3.84 -24.22
CA LEU A 812 8.87 -4.00 -23.10
C LEU A 812 7.63 -3.19 -23.42
N VAL A 813 6.49 -3.87 -23.54
CA VAL A 813 5.17 -3.24 -23.76
C VAL A 813 4.31 -3.48 -22.52
N TYR A 814 3.66 -2.44 -22.00
CA TYR A 814 2.69 -2.56 -20.93
C TYR A 814 1.57 -1.53 -21.08
N TYR A 815 0.46 -1.86 -20.45
CA TYR A 815 -0.77 -1.06 -20.51
C TYR A 815 -1.11 -0.46 -19.15
N ASP A 816 -1.72 0.73 -19.19
CA ASP A 816 -2.38 1.33 -18.05
C ASP A 816 -3.83 1.65 -18.44
N VAL A 817 -4.74 0.81 -17.96
CA VAL A 817 -6.17 0.94 -18.21
C VAL A 817 -6.79 1.81 -17.13
N ASP A 818 -7.66 2.75 -17.53
CA ASP A 818 -8.23 3.78 -16.66
C ASP A 818 -7.13 4.52 -15.85
N PRO A 819 -6.16 5.19 -16.53
CA PRO A 819 -5.08 5.90 -15.88
C PRO A 819 -5.59 7.04 -15.01
N GLN A 820 -4.86 7.29 -13.91
CA GLN A 820 -5.17 8.34 -12.94
C GLN A 820 -4.08 9.41 -12.91
#